data_50b93ab5bf302a5cba8ffea0a1cff079
#
_entry.id   50b93ab5bf302a5cba8ffea0a1cff079
#
_cell.length_a   1.000
_cell.length_b   1.000
_cell.length_c   1.000
_cell.angle_alpha   90.00
_cell.angle_beta   90.00
_cell.angle_gamma   90.00
#
_symmetry.space_group_name_H-M   'P 1'
#
loop_
_entity.id
_entity.type
_entity.pdbx_description
1 polymer ?
#
loop_
_entity_poly.entity_id
_entity_poly.type
_entity_poly.pdbx_seq_one_letter_code
_entity_poly.pdbx_strand_id
1 'polypeptide(L)'
;DAGKPGDNVTIKIRGLGTINNSNPLVVIDGIPTDLGLSSLNMADVERVDVLKDASATAIYGSRGANGVVMITSKRGAEGAGKVTVNANWAIQNATKVPDMLNAAQYAALSNDMLSNNDDNTNPYWADPSSLGKGTNWLDEMLRTGVKQSYSVSYSGGTEKAHYYVSGGFLDQSGIVKSVNYRRFNFQANSDAQVNNWLKFTTNLTFSTDVKEGGTYSIGDAMKALPTQPVKNEDGSWSGPGQEAQWYGSVRNPIGTLHMMTNETKGYNFLANITGEITFTKWLKLKSTFGYDAKFWFADNFTPAYDWKPNPVEESSRYKSDNKSFTYLWDNYFVFDHTFAKKHRVGVMAGSSAQWNNYDYLNAQKNIFMFDNIHEMDNGEKMYSLGGSQSDWALLSLMARLNYSYEDKYLLTATVRRDGSSRFGKNNRWGTFPSVSLAWRVSQEDWFPKDNSLMNDLKLRVGYGVTGNQEIGNYGFVASYNTGVYPFGNNNSTALVSTTLSNPNIHWEEVRQTNFGVDMSLFDSRVSLSLDAYIKNTNDMLVKASIPITSGFEDTTETFTNAGKMRNKGVEMTLRTINLKGIFSWESALTATYNKNEILDLNSETPMFINQIGNSYVTMLKAGYPINVFYGYVTDGLFQNWGEVNRHATQPGAAPGDIRFRDLNNDGVINDEDRTILGNPNPNWFFSLSNNLSYKGWELSVFLQGVAGNKIYNANNVDNEGMAAAYNQTTAVLNRWTGEGTSYSMPRAIWGDPNQNCRVSDRFVENGSYLRLKNITLSYTLPKKWLQKIQLENARISFSCENVATITGYSGFDPEVDVNGIDSSRYPISRTFSMGLNFNF
;
A
#
# COMPACT_ATOMS: atom_id res chain seq x y z
N ASP A 1 -0.31 -0.06 -6.11
CA ASP A 1 -0.79 1.28 -6.50
C ASP A 1 -2.28 1.35 -6.25
N ALA A 2 -2.71 2.28 -5.38
CA ALA A 2 -4.12 2.37 -5.00
C ALA A 2 -5.02 2.89 -6.14
N GLY A 3 -4.44 3.51 -7.19
CA GLY A 3 -5.19 4.12 -8.30
C GLY A 3 -6.00 5.37 -7.93
N LYS A 4 -6.41 5.51 -6.68
CA LYS A 4 -7.19 6.65 -6.18
C LYS A 4 -6.34 7.91 -6.03
N PRO A 5 -6.81 9.07 -6.50
CA PRO A 5 -6.11 10.33 -6.33
C PRO A 5 -5.75 10.63 -4.87
N GLY A 6 -4.49 11.00 -4.63
CA GLY A 6 -3.98 11.35 -3.31
C GLY A 6 -3.70 10.20 -2.35
N ASP A 7 -3.94 8.95 -2.73
CA ASP A 7 -3.57 7.79 -1.91
C ASP A 7 -2.08 7.48 -1.99
N ASN A 8 -1.57 6.87 -0.93
CA ASN A 8 -0.17 6.46 -0.85
C ASN A 8 0.07 5.11 -1.52
N VAL A 9 1.28 4.95 -2.05
CA VAL A 9 1.75 3.67 -2.58
C VAL A 9 2.26 2.80 -1.44
N THR A 10 1.83 1.54 -1.40
CA THR A 10 2.38 0.55 -0.46
C THR A 10 3.70 -0.01 -1.01
N ILE A 11 4.76 0.13 -0.25
CA ILE A 11 6.09 -0.38 -0.60
C ILE A 11 6.41 -1.58 0.30
N LYS A 12 6.92 -2.65 -0.28
CA LYS A 12 7.42 -3.81 0.46
C LYS A 12 8.84 -4.15 0.00
N ILE A 13 9.71 -4.45 0.97
CA ILE A 13 11.13 -4.77 0.72
C ILE A 13 11.41 -6.18 1.25
N ARG A 14 11.78 -7.11 0.34
CA ARG A 14 12.08 -8.52 0.67
C ARG A 14 10.94 -9.25 1.39
N GLY A 15 9.72 -9.03 0.93
CA GLY A 15 8.52 -9.67 1.46
C GLY A 15 7.99 -9.09 2.77
N LEU A 16 6.97 -9.73 3.33
CA LEU A 16 6.39 -9.38 4.62
C LEU A 16 7.29 -9.88 5.74
N GLY A 17 7.74 -8.99 6.61
CA GLY A 17 8.63 -9.32 7.74
C GLY A 17 7.90 -9.56 9.04
N THR A 18 6.65 -9.09 9.17
CA THR A 18 5.80 -9.20 10.37
C THR A 18 4.34 -9.27 9.94
N ILE A 19 3.48 -9.75 10.84
CA ILE A 19 2.02 -9.68 10.66
C ILE A 19 1.45 -8.29 10.95
N ASN A 20 2.23 -7.41 11.58
CA ASN A 20 1.89 -6.02 11.87
C ASN A 20 2.25 -5.10 10.69
N ASN A 21 2.58 -3.83 10.97
CA ASN A 21 3.03 -2.89 9.97
C ASN A 21 4.40 -3.29 9.38
N SER A 22 4.41 -3.75 8.14
CA SER A 22 5.62 -4.14 7.39
C SER A 22 6.07 -3.09 6.36
N ASN A 23 5.60 -1.83 6.48
CA ASN A 23 6.06 -0.74 5.62
C ASN A 23 7.50 -0.36 5.92
N PRO A 24 8.32 -0.02 4.91
CA PRO A 24 9.65 0.52 5.14
C PRO A 24 9.58 1.90 5.76
N LEU A 25 10.62 2.28 6.47
CA LEU A 25 10.79 3.63 6.95
C LEU A 25 11.06 4.59 5.79
N VAL A 26 10.31 5.67 5.70
CA VAL A 26 10.61 6.77 4.76
C VAL A 26 11.48 7.80 5.47
N VAL A 27 12.57 8.20 4.81
CA VAL A 27 13.50 9.24 5.31
C VAL A 27 13.66 10.30 4.24
N ILE A 28 13.26 11.53 4.54
CA ILE A 28 13.38 12.67 3.61
C ILE A 28 14.44 13.63 4.14
N ASP A 29 15.50 13.85 3.36
CA ASP A 29 16.64 14.71 3.72
C ASP A 29 17.22 14.43 5.12
N GLY A 30 17.22 13.14 5.51
CA GLY A 30 17.73 12.68 6.80
C GLY A 30 16.70 12.62 7.92
N ILE A 31 15.46 13.07 7.72
CA ILE A 31 14.39 13.01 8.73
C ILE A 31 13.52 11.78 8.50
N PRO A 32 13.44 10.85 9.46
CA PRO A 32 12.45 9.79 9.47
C PRO A 32 11.04 10.36 9.61
N THR A 33 10.17 10.03 8.66
CA THR A 33 8.80 10.58 8.61
C THR A 33 7.78 9.51 8.21
N ASP A 34 6.54 9.70 8.60
CA ASP A 34 5.39 8.93 8.12
C ASP A 34 4.64 9.67 6.99
N LEU A 35 5.26 10.71 6.39
CA LEU A 35 4.74 11.36 5.20
C LEU A 35 4.69 10.37 4.04
N GLY A 36 3.53 10.26 3.42
CA GLY A 36 3.38 9.46 2.21
C GLY A 36 4.08 10.11 1.01
N LEU A 37 4.51 9.28 0.06
CA LEU A 37 5.10 9.75 -1.20
C LEU A 37 4.14 10.65 -2.01
N SER A 38 2.83 10.48 -1.82
CA SER A 38 1.80 11.33 -2.44
C SER A 38 1.88 12.79 -2.01
N SER A 39 2.48 13.10 -0.85
CA SER A 39 2.67 14.47 -0.35
C SER A 39 3.84 15.20 -1.00
N LEU A 40 4.71 14.52 -1.73
CA LEU A 40 5.90 15.09 -2.34
C LEU A 40 5.66 15.46 -3.80
N ASN A 41 6.28 16.57 -4.23
CA ASN A 41 6.42 16.86 -5.64
C ASN A 41 7.66 16.15 -6.19
N MET A 42 7.46 15.18 -7.08
CA MET A 42 8.55 14.39 -7.65
C MET A 42 9.53 15.24 -8.48
N ALA A 43 9.12 16.44 -8.93
CA ALA A 43 10.01 17.37 -9.60
C ALA A 43 11.11 17.95 -8.67
N ASP A 44 10.89 17.91 -7.35
CA ASP A 44 11.84 18.38 -6.32
C ASP A 44 12.77 17.26 -5.80
N VAL A 45 12.51 16.00 -6.20
CA VAL A 45 13.32 14.86 -5.80
C VAL A 45 14.54 14.74 -6.72
N GLU A 46 15.72 14.61 -6.12
CA GLU A 46 16.98 14.33 -6.83
C GLU A 46 17.22 12.83 -6.96
N ARG A 47 17.01 12.08 -5.85
CA ARG A 47 17.34 10.66 -5.77
C ARG A 47 16.46 9.94 -4.75
N VAL A 48 16.14 8.68 -5.08
CA VAL A 48 15.53 7.72 -4.15
C VAL A 48 16.44 6.52 -4.01
N ASP A 49 16.89 6.24 -2.79
CA ASP A 49 17.73 5.08 -2.46
C ASP A 49 16.95 4.12 -1.56
N VAL A 50 17.01 2.82 -1.86
CA VAL A 50 16.36 1.78 -1.06
C VAL A 50 17.43 0.98 -0.31
N LEU A 51 17.45 1.12 1.02
CA LEU A 51 18.33 0.35 1.90
C LEU A 51 17.60 -0.95 2.28
N LYS A 52 18.13 -2.08 1.83
CA LYS A 52 17.51 -3.40 2.01
C LYS A 52 18.32 -4.34 2.91
N ASP A 53 19.62 -4.07 3.11
CA ASP A 53 20.52 -4.90 3.92
C ASP A 53 20.57 -4.41 5.36
N ALA A 54 20.61 -5.33 6.33
CA ALA A 54 20.63 -4.98 7.75
C ALA A 54 21.83 -4.09 8.12
N SER A 55 23.00 -4.26 7.48
CA SER A 55 24.17 -3.38 7.71
C SER A 55 23.96 -1.95 7.21
N ALA A 56 23.16 -1.75 6.15
CA ALA A 56 22.80 -0.43 5.65
C ALA A 56 21.70 0.21 6.51
N THR A 57 20.70 -0.56 6.93
CA THR A 57 19.57 -0.07 7.73
C THR A 57 19.86 0.07 9.23
N ALA A 58 20.97 -0.53 9.73
CA ALA A 58 21.36 -0.50 11.14
C ALA A 58 21.49 0.91 11.73
N ILE A 59 21.82 1.92 10.92
CA ILE A 59 21.88 3.32 11.36
C ILE A 59 20.51 3.86 11.79
N TYR A 60 19.43 3.30 11.23
CA TYR A 60 18.03 3.63 11.56
C TYR A 60 17.44 2.72 12.65
N GLY A 61 18.23 1.70 13.09
CA GLY A 61 17.92 0.83 14.23
C GLY A 61 16.58 0.16 14.14
N SER A 62 15.78 0.33 15.18
CA SER A 62 14.47 -0.26 15.36
C SER A 62 13.42 0.15 14.30
N ARG A 63 13.63 1.23 13.59
CA ARG A 63 12.75 1.67 12.49
C ARG A 63 13.17 1.12 11.13
N GLY A 64 14.37 0.52 11.02
CA GLY A 64 14.92 -0.01 9.77
C GLY A 64 14.62 -1.48 9.48
N ALA A 65 13.87 -2.20 10.32
CA ALA A 65 13.62 -3.64 10.22
C ALA A 65 12.95 -4.08 8.89
N ASN A 66 12.07 -3.23 8.34
CA ASN A 66 11.38 -3.48 7.08
C ASN A 66 12.03 -2.82 5.87
N GLY A 67 13.30 -2.35 6.04
CA GLY A 67 14.02 -1.56 5.05
C GLY A 67 13.78 -0.06 5.19
N VAL A 68 14.54 0.72 4.43
CA VAL A 68 14.46 2.19 4.46
C VAL A 68 14.41 2.74 3.04
N VAL A 69 13.49 3.65 2.77
CA VAL A 69 13.41 4.42 1.52
C VAL A 69 13.92 5.83 1.81
N MET A 70 15.12 6.13 1.31
CA MET A 70 15.74 7.45 1.47
C MET A 70 15.41 8.32 0.26
N ILE A 71 14.86 9.48 0.52
CA ILE A 71 14.54 10.49 -0.49
C ILE A 71 15.44 11.69 -0.25
N THR A 72 16.22 12.05 -1.27
CA THR A 72 17.04 13.24 -1.25
C THR A 72 16.41 14.28 -2.17
N SER A 73 16.14 15.45 -1.66
CA SER A 73 15.60 16.56 -2.44
C SER A 73 16.69 17.33 -3.16
N LYS A 74 16.32 18.03 -4.24
CA LYS A 74 17.20 18.86 -5.04
C LYS A 74 17.81 19.98 -4.23
N ARG A 75 19.06 20.32 -4.55
CA ARG A 75 19.81 21.41 -3.94
C ARG A 75 20.35 22.35 -5.01
N GLY A 76 20.72 23.55 -4.62
CA GLY A 76 21.47 24.44 -5.50
C GLY A 76 22.89 23.94 -5.77
N ALA A 77 23.44 24.36 -6.89
CA ALA A 77 24.85 24.16 -7.25
C ALA A 77 25.52 25.53 -7.47
N GLU A 78 26.83 25.54 -7.43
CA GLU A 78 27.59 26.74 -7.80
C GLU A 78 27.29 27.14 -9.25
N GLY A 79 27.04 28.41 -9.47
CA GLY A 79 26.76 28.99 -10.79
C GLY A 79 25.64 30.02 -10.79
N ALA A 80 25.35 30.54 -11.97
CA ALA A 80 24.22 31.45 -12.18
C ALA A 80 22.90 30.80 -11.78
N GLY A 81 21.96 31.61 -11.29
CA GLY A 81 20.63 31.14 -10.94
C GLY A 81 19.89 30.57 -12.18
N LYS A 82 19.26 29.43 -12.00
CA LYS A 82 18.46 28.72 -13.03
C LYS A 82 17.02 28.62 -12.61
N VAL A 83 16.12 29.00 -13.52
CA VAL A 83 14.68 28.78 -13.35
C VAL A 83 14.29 27.55 -14.17
N THR A 84 13.60 26.60 -13.51
CA THR A 84 13.01 25.45 -14.20
C THR A 84 11.50 25.51 -14.07
N VAL A 85 10.79 25.39 -15.18
CA VAL A 85 9.33 25.34 -15.24
C VAL A 85 8.90 24.00 -15.80
N ASN A 86 8.04 23.28 -15.08
CA ASN A 86 7.41 22.06 -15.55
C ASN A 86 5.90 22.23 -15.62
N ALA A 87 5.29 21.75 -16.70
CA ALA A 87 3.84 21.61 -16.84
C ALA A 87 3.51 20.23 -17.39
N ASN A 88 2.54 19.58 -16.79
CA ASN A 88 2.09 18.26 -17.21
C ASN A 88 0.56 18.19 -17.21
N TRP A 89 -0.02 17.67 -18.28
CA TRP A 89 -1.45 17.42 -18.44
C TRP A 89 -1.66 15.95 -18.76
N ALA A 90 -2.65 15.35 -18.15
CA ALA A 90 -2.96 13.94 -18.38
C ALA A 90 -4.47 13.69 -18.37
N ILE A 91 -4.88 12.69 -19.14
CA ILE A 91 -6.22 12.10 -19.13
C ILE A 91 -6.13 10.66 -18.62
N GLN A 92 -7.13 10.24 -17.86
CA GLN A 92 -7.14 8.97 -17.15
C GLN A 92 -8.45 8.23 -17.41
N ASN A 93 -8.36 6.95 -17.78
CA ASN A 93 -9.52 6.07 -17.96
C ASN A 93 -9.26 4.74 -17.25
N ALA A 94 -10.29 4.06 -16.76
CA ALA A 94 -10.15 2.72 -16.19
C ALA A 94 -9.49 1.77 -17.19
N THR A 95 -8.56 0.92 -16.73
CA THR A 95 -7.86 -0.05 -17.59
C THR A 95 -8.74 -1.22 -17.97
N LYS A 96 -9.59 -1.66 -17.04
CA LYS A 96 -10.52 -2.78 -17.17
C LYS A 96 -11.75 -2.49 -16.32
N VAL A 97 -12.92 -2.84 -16.82
CA VAL A 97 -14.19 -2.81 -16.10
C VAL A 97 -14.85 -4.18 -16.33
N PRO A 98 -15.35 -4.86 -15.29
CA PRO A 98 -16.08 -6.10 -15.46
C PRO A 98 -17.36 -5.92 -16.28
N ASP A 99 -17.69 -6.88 -17.11
CA ASP A 99 -18.94 -6.91 -17.87
C ASP A 99 -20.08 -7.40 -16.97
N MET A 100 -21.06 -6.53 -16.70
CA MET A 100 -22.22 -6.82 -15.86
C MET A 100 -23.43 -7.17 -16.71
N LEU A 101 -24.40 -7.90 -16.12
CA LEU A 101 -25.67 -8.18 -16.79
C LEU A 101 -26.44 -6.88 -17.04
N ASN A 102 -27.13 -6.82 -18.16
CA ASN A 102 -28.13 -5.80 -18.45
C ASN A 102 -29.48 -6.15 -17.82
N ALA A 103 -30.48 -5.23 -17.88
CA ALA A 103 -31.74 -5.40 -17.21
C ALA A 103 -32.52 -6.67 -17.69
N ALA A 104 -32.54 -6.93 -19.00
CA ALA A 104 -33.18 -8.11 -19.54
C ALA A 104 -32.52 -9.41 -19.05
N GLN A 105 -31.19 -9.46 -19.06
CA GLN A 105 -30.42 -10.62 -18.62
C GLN A 105 -30.56 -10.85 -17.11
N TYR A 106 -30.55 -9.77 -16.32
CA TYR A 106 -30.74 -9.86 -14.87
C TYR A 106 -32.13 -10.34 -14.49
N ALA A 107 -33.20 -9.80 -15.13
CA ALA A 107 -34.55 -10.20 -14.86
C ALA A 107 -34.78 -11.70 -15.17
N ALA A 108 -34.23 -12.18 -16.29
CA ALA A 108 -34.31 -13.61 -16.63
C ALA A 108 -33.59 -14.47 -15.57
N LEU A 109 -32.37 -14.05 -15.15
CA LEU A 109 -31.62 -14.75 -14.10
C LEU A 109 -32.37 -14.76 -12.77
N SER A 110 -32.94 -13.61 -12.37
CA SER A 110 -33.69 -13.49 -11.11
C SER A 110 -34.93 -14.39 -11.11
N ASN A 111 -35.64 -14.48 -12.24
CA ASN A 111 -36.76 -15.41 -12.38
C ASN A 111 -36.31 -16.87 -12.24
N ASP A 112 -35.13 -17.24 -12.81
CA ASP A 112 -34.59 -18.59 -12.63
C ASP A 112 -34.19 -18.83 -11.16
N MET A 113 -33.56 -17.86 -10.47
CA MET A 113 -33.21 -17.99 -9.06
C MET A 113 -34.41 -18.27 -8.16
N LEU A 114 -35.49 -17.52 -8.36
CA LEU A 114 -36.73 -17.67 -7.59
C LEU A 114 -37.46 -18.98 -7.93
N SER A 115 -37.60 -19.30 -9.23
CA SER A 115 -38.22 -20.53 -9.69
C SER A 115 -37.51 -21.80 -9.20
N ASN A 116 -36.16 -21.77 -9.14
CA ASN A 116 -35.36 -22.90 -8.64
C ASN A 116 -35.45 -23.07 -7.11
N ASN A 117 -35.99 -22.07 -6.40
CA ASN A 117 -36.25 -22.11 -4.95
C ASN A 117 -37.75 -22.27 -4.63
N ASP A 118 -38.54 -22.63 -5.64
CA ASP A 118 -40.04 -22.72 -5.53
C ASP A 118 -40.69 -21.39 -5.07
N ASP A 119 -40.02 -20.25 -5.27
CA ASP A 119 -40.55 -18.92 -4.97
C ASP A 119 -41.30 -18.33 -6.15
N ASN A 120 -42.19 -17.36 -5.86
CA ASN A 120 -42.91 -16.62 -6.89
C ASN A 120 -41.94 -15.71 -7.67
N THR A 121 -42.00 -15.76 -8.98
CA THR A 121 -41.25 -14.87 -9.86
C THR A 121 -41.83 -13.45 -9.83
N ASN A 122 -41.03 -12.44 -10.17
CA ASN A 122 -41.48 -11.06 -10.22
C ASN A 122 -42.50 -10.87 -11.40
N PRO A 123 -43.77 -10.52 -11.14
CA PRO A 123 -44.79 -10.34 -12.19
C PRO A 123 -44.43 -9.21 -13.17
N TYR A 124 -43.66 -8.19 -12.72
CA TYR A 124 -43.19 -7.09 -13.59
C TYR A 124 -42.06 -7.51 -14.56
N TRP A 125 -41.50 -8.69 -14.36
CA TRP A 125 -40.41 -9.26 -15.20
C TRP A 125 -40.88 -10.53 -15.93
N ALA A 126 -42.18 -10.69 -16.13
CA ALA A 126 -42.75 -11.82 -16.87
C ALA A 126 -42.26 -11.90 -18.33
N ASP A 127 -41.93 -10.73 -18.94
CA ASP A 127 -41.19 -10.63 -20.19
C ASP A 127 -39.89 -9.85 -19.97
N PRO A 128 -38.79 -10.54 -19.60
CA PRO A 128 -37.51 -9.89 -19.37
C PRO A 128 -36.99 -9.09 -20.57
N SER A 129 -37.32 -9.50 -21.80
CA SER A 129 -36.84 -8.84 -23.02
C SER A 129 -37.34 -7.41 -23.16
N SER A 130 -38.48 -7.08 -22.57
CA SER A 130 -39.09 -5.75 -22.60
C SER A 130 -38.27 -4.69 -21.81
N LEU A 131 -37.45 -5.11 -20.87
CA LEU A 131 -36.64 -4.20 -20.03
C LEU A 131 -35.43 -3.63 -20.73
N GLY A 132 -35.02 -4.21 -21.87
CA GLY A 132 -33.87 -3.73 -22.64
C GLY A 132 -32.55 -3.76 -21.89
N LYS A 133 -31.70 -2.71 -22.06
CA LYS A 133 -30.38 -2.64 -21.42
C LYS A 133 -30.44 -2.21 -19.97
N GLY A 134 -31.36 -1.33 -19.61
CA GLY A 134 -31.40 -0.72 -18.28
C GLY A 134 -30.16 0.13 -17.95
N THR A 135 -29.83 0.23 -16.65
CA THR A 135 -28.75 1.08 -16.13
C THR A 135 -27.44 0.29 -16.00
N ASN A 136 -26.38 0.78 -16.62
CA ASN A 136 -25.02 0.33 -16.34
C ASN A 136 -24.42 1.21 -15.23
N TRP A 137 -24.50 0.79 -13.98
CA TRP A 137 -24.07 1.56 -12.83
C TRP A 137 -22.58 1.86 -12.80
N LEU A 138 -21.73 1.00 -13.37
CA LEU A 138 -20.28 1.26 -13.48
C LEU A 138 -20.00 2.39 -14.47
N ASP A 139 -20.68 2.42 -15.63
CA ASP A 139 -20.54 3.52 -16.60
C ASP A 139 -21.07 4.84 -16.03
N GLU A 140 -22.16 4.79 -15.26
CA GLU A 140 -22.69 5.97 -14.57
C GLU A 140 -21.75 6.50 -13.48
N MET A 141 -20.97 5.62 -12.83
CA MET A 141 -20.03 5.99 -11.77
C MET A 141 -18.69 6.48 -12.32
N LEU A 142 -18.22 5.87 -13.39
CA LEU A 142 -16.90 6.14 -13.96
C LEU A 142 -16.93 7.36 -14.91
N ARG A 143 -15.81 8.02 -15.03
CA ARG A 143 -15.56 9.13 -15.97
C ARG A 143 -14.13 9.12 -16.48
N THR A 144 -13.86 9.87 -17.54
CA THR A 144 -12.49 10.27 -17.86
C THR A 144 -11.99 11.29 -16.83
N GLY A 145 -10.96 10.91 -16.07
CA GLY A 145 -10.28 11.79 -15.12
C GLY A 145 -9.28 12.71 -15.83
N VAL A 146 -9.03 13.88 -15.23
CA VAL A 146 -8.03 14.85 -15.72
C VAL A 146 -7.04 15.14 -14.61
N LYS A 147 -5.74 15.18 -14.95
CA LYS A 147 -4.67 15.53 -14.03
C LYS A 147 -3.83 16.65 -14.62
N GLN A 148 -3.59 17.69 -13.83
CA GLN A 148 -2.76 18.81 -14.21
C GLN A 148 -1.74 19.05 -13.10
N SER A 149 -0.46 19.22 -13.48
CA SER A 149 0.56 19.57 -12.50
C SER A 149 1.50 20.63 -13.06
N TYR A 150 1.83 21.60 -12.24
CA TYR A 150 2.70 22.72 -12.57
C TYR A 150 3.73 22.87 -11.46
N SER A 151 4.98 23.09 -11.82
CA SER A 151 6.00 23.44 -10.85
C SER A 151 7.00 24.43 -11.42
N VAL A 152 7.44 25.33 -10.54
CA VAL A 152 8.50 26.30 -10.83
C VAL A 152 9.56 26.15 -9.75
N SER A 153 10.82 26.05 -10.15
CA SER A 153 11.94 26.03 -9.21
C SER A 153 13.02 27.02 -9.62
N TYR A 154 13.69 27.55 -8.61
CA TYR A 154 14.85 28.41 -8.77
C TYR A 154 16.02 27.83 -7.97
N SER A 155 17.15 27.63 -8.61
CA SER A 155 18.35 27.05 -8.00
C SER A 155 19.58 27.81 -8.42
N GLY A 156 20.55 27.93 -7.52
CA GLY A 156 21.83 28.56 -7.80
C GLY A 156 22.72 28.59 -6.57
N GLY A 157 23.84 29.26 -6.68
CA GLY A 157 24.75 29.37 -5.55
C GLY A 157 26.06 29.99 -5.89
N THR A 158 26.80 30.27 -4.82
CA THR A 158 28.20 30.69 -4.83
C THR A 158 29.04 29.58 -4.20
N GLU A 159 30.36 29.71 -4.20
CA GLU A 159 31.27 28.80 -3.50
C GLU A 159 30.89 28.55 -2.03
N LYS A 160 30.23 29.54 -1.38
CA LYS A 160 29.90 29.49 0.07
C LYS A 160 28.43 29.23 0.37
N ALA A 161 27.54 29.43 -0.56
CA ALA A 161 26.11 29.29 -0.30
C ALA A 161 25.37 28.77 -1.53
N HIS A 162 24.59 27.72 -1.35
CA HIS A 162 23.72 27.13 -2.37
C HIS A 162 22.27 27.22 -1.91
N TYR A 163 21.36 27.40 -2.86
CA TYR A 163 19.93 27.46 -2.56
C TYR A 163 19.11 26.81 -3.67
N TYR A 164 17.99 26.22 -3.25
CA TYR A 164 16.95 25.67 -4.11
C TYR A 164 15.60 26.06 -3.51
N VAL A 165 14.73 26.65 -4.30
CA VAL A 165 13.36 26.99 -3.90
C VAL A 165 12.43 26.53 -5.01
N SER A 166 11.33 25.88 -4.65
CA SER A 166 10.30 25.47 -5.61
C SER A 166 8.90 25.67 -5.06
N GLY A 167 7.95 25.87 -5.98
CA GLY A 167 6.52 25.79 -5.74
C GLY A 167 5.87 24.88 -6.77
N GLY A 168 4.93 24.04 -6.31
CA GLY A 168 4.22 23.09 -7.16
C GLY A 168 2.73 23.06 -6.87
N PHE A 169 1.92 22.86 -7.89
CA PHE A 169 0.48 22.68 -7.81
C PHE A 169 0.07 21.46 -8.59
N LEU A 170 -0.81 20.65 -7.99
CA LEU A 170 -1.42 19.46 -8.59
C LEU A 170 -2.92 19.55 -8.43
N ASP A 171 -3.66 19.37 -9.52
CA ASP A 171 -5.11 19.19 -9.53
C ASP A 171 -5.44 17.92 -10.32
N GLN A 172 -6.16 16.99 -9.69
CA GLN A 172 -6.49 15.69 -10.26
C GLN A 172 -7.94 15.34 -9.95
N SER A 173 -8.75 15.23 -11.00
CA SER A 173 -10.04 14.55 -10.91
C SER A 173 -9.86 13.05 -11.17
N GLY A 174 -10.42 12.23 -10.28
CA GLY A 174 -10.35 10.78 -10.40
C GLY A 174 -11.25 10.22 -11.50
N ILE A 175 -11.05 8.94 -11.81
CA ILE A 175 -11.89 8.20 -12.76
C ILE A 175 -13.26 7.81 -12.18
N VAL A 176 -13.44 7.90 -10.86
CA VAL A 176 -14.75 7.84 -10.19
C VAL A 176 -15.25 9.27 -10.01
N LYS A 177 -16.51 9.52 -10.36
CA LYS A 177 -17.17 10.83 -10.17
C LYS A 177 -17.05 11.26 -8.71
N SER A 178 -16.99 12.56 -8.44
CA SER A 178 -16.85 13.18 -7.10
C SER A 178 -15.53 12.88 -6.37
N VAL A 179 -14.62 12.10 -6.91
CA VAL A 179 -13.29 11.89 -6.34
C VAL A 179 -12.32 12.90 -6.95
N ASN A 180 -11.79 13.80 -6.13
CA ASN A 180 -10.85 14.84 -6.55
C ASN A 180 -9.72 14.96 -5.54
N TYR A 181 -8.57 15.42 -6.00
CA TYR A 181 -7.39 15.69 -5.18
C TYR A 181 -6.68 16.93 -5.65
N ARG A 182 -6.46 17.86 -4.75
CA ARG A 182 -5.65 19.07 -5.00
C ARG A 182 -4.52 19.14 -4.00
N ARG A 183 -3.34 19.57 -4.46
CA ARG A 183 -2.18 19.73 -3.62
C ARG A 183 -1.33 20.90 -4.05
N PHE A 184 -0.91 21.67 -3.09
CA PHE A 184 0.13 22.69 -3.22
C PHE A 184 1.37 22.25 -2.45
N ASN A 185 2.57 22.41 -3.03
CA ASN A 185 3.87 22.12 -2.41
C ASN A 185 4.75 23.36 -2.44
N PHE A 186 5.55 23.50 -1.41
CA PHE A 186 6.65 24.43 -1.34
C PHE A 186 7.89 23.72 -0.77
N GLN A 187 9.05 23.90 -1.41
CA GLN A 187 10.33 23.36 -1.00
C GLN A 187 11.36 24.48 -0.93
N ALA A 188 12.16 24.52 0.15
CA ALA A 188 13.27 25.44 0.27
C ALA A 188 14.48 24.74 0.92
N ASN A 189 15.58 24.63 0.21
CA ASN A 189 16.80 24.00 0.68
C ASN A 189 17.96 24.99 0.58
N SER A 190 18.79 25.05 1.60
CA SER A 190 19.99 25.87 1.54
C SER A 190 21.17 25.20 2.26
N ASP A 191 22.35 25.41 1.70
CA ASP A 191 23.65 25.12 2.33
C ASP A 191 24.43 26.41 2.45
N ALA A 192 24.93 26.74 3.64
CA ALA A 192 25.70 27.95 3.87
C ALA A 192 26.98 27.63 4.66
N GLN A 193 28.15 27.89 4.04
CA GLN A 193 29.45 27.86 4.71
C GLN A 193 29.66 29.20 5.37
N VAL A 194 29.35 29.33 6.66
CA VAL A 194 29.48 30.60 7.39
C VAL A 194 30.96 31.02 7.52
N ASN A 195 31.81 30.07 7.84
CA ASN A 195 33.25 30.21 7.88
C ASN A 195 33.91 28.84 7.69
N ASN A 196 35.23 28.74 7.77
CA ASN A 196 36.00 27.52 7.49
C ASN A 196 35.69 26.34 8.43
N TRP A 197 35.06 26.59 9.59
CA TRP A 197 34.80 25.57 10.60
C TRP A 197 33.28 25.35 10.84
N LEU A 198 32.41 26.20 10.31
CA LEU A 198 30.95 26.14 10.54
C LEU A 198 30.17 26.17 9.23
N LYS A 199 29.35 25.13 9.00
CA LYS A 199 28.42 25.01 7.90
C LYS A 199 27.01 24.78 8.45
N PHE A 200 26.01 25.43 7.87
CA PHE A 200 24.59 25.15 8.08
C PHE A 200 23.97 24.55 6.82
N THR A 201 23.11 23.57 7.04
CA THR A 201 22.25 22.99 5.99
C THR A 201 20.82 23.07 6.50
N THR A 202 19.92 23.64 5.70
CA THR A 202 18.50 23.70 6.02
C THR A 202 17.65 23.08 4.90
N ASN A 203 16.63 22.33 5.29
CA ASN A 203 15.63 21.81 4.36
C ASN A 203 14.25 22.10 4.95
N LEU A 204 13.37 22.58 4.09
CA LEU A 204 11.99 22.90 4.42
C LEU A 204 11.09 22.37 3.32
N THR A 205 10.16 21.50 3.67
CA THR A 205 9.09 21.00 2.81
C THR A 205 7.75 21.35 3.45
N PHE A 206 6.90 22.02 2.72
CA PHE A 206 5.52 22.26 3.10
C PHE A 206 4.60 21.72 2.02
N SER A 207 3.50 21.09 2.44
CA SER A 207 2.42 20.74 1.52
C SER A 207 1.06 20.93 2.18
N THR A 208 0.10 21.33 1.39
CA THR A 208 -1.31 21.29 1.77
C THR A 208 -2.08 20.55 0.70
N ASP A 209 -3.01 19.72 1.13
CA ASP A 209 -3.83 18.94 0.23
C ASP A 209 -5.30 18.94 0.65
N VAL A 210 -6.16 18.77 -0.36
CA VAL A 210 -7.60 18.58 -0.20
C VAL A 210 -7.97 17.31 -0.96
N LYS A 211 -8.54 16.36 -0.23
CA LYS A 211 -9.11 15.11 -0.77
C LYS A 211 -10.63 15.23 -0.67
N GLU A 212 -11.28 15.28 -1.82
CA GLU A 212 -12.73 15.14 -1.94
C GLU A 212 -12.98 13.70 -2.38
N GLY A 213 -13.56 12.89 -1.49
CA GLY A 213 -13.66 11.45 -1.74
C GLY A 213 -15.01 11.01 -2.25
N GLY A 214 -16.06 11.79 -2.00
CA GLY A 214 -17.43 11.30 -2.09
C GLY A 214 -17.59 9.98 -1.30
N THR A 215 -18.78 9.55 -1.05
CA THR A 215 -19.03 8.22 -0.54
C THR A 215 -19.31 7.29 -1.73
N TYR A 216 -18.24 6.83 -2.40
CA TYR A 216 -18.35 5.88 -3.50
C TYR A 216 -18.15 4.44 -3.01
N SER A 217 -18.89 3.52 -3.62
CA SER A 217 -18.70 2.09 -3.46
C SER A 217 -18.74 1.41 -4.83
N ILE A 218 -17.58 0.97 -5.30
CA ILE A 218 -17.49 0.18 -6.55
C ILE A 218 -18.30 -1.12 -6.38
N GLY A 219 -18.24 -1.74 -5.19
CA GLY A 219 -18.99 -2.95 -4.89
C GLY A 219 -20.51 -2.73 -4.98
N ASP A 220 -21.02 -1.59 -4.49
CA ASP A 220 -22.44 -1.28 -4.63
C ASP A 220 -22.82 -1.02 -6.10
N ALA A 221 -21.95 -0.36 -6.87
CA ALA A 221 -22.17 -0.17 -8.30
C ALA A 221 -22.18 -1.49 -9.09
N MET A 222 -21.38 -2.48 -8.65
CA MET A 222 -21.41 -3.83 -9.24
C MET A 222 -22.66 -4.61 -8.84
N LYS A 223 -23.20 -4.39 -7.63
CA LYS A 223 -24.34 -5.11 -7.08
C LYS A 223 -25.69 -4.44 -7.38
N ALA A 224 -25.72 -3.15 -7.66
CA ALA A 224 -26.94 -2.40 -7.96
C ALA A 224 -27.63 -2.96 -9.21
N LEU A 225 -28.96 -3.10 -9.13
CA LEU A 225 -29.75 -3.77 -10.18
C LEU A 225 -29.86 -2.91 -11.43
N PRO A 226 -29.60 -3.47 -12.61
CA PRO A 226 -29.74 -2.75 -13.88
C PRO A 226 -31.15 -2.41 -14.25
N THR A 227 -32.16 -3.02 -13.57
CA THR A 227 -33.58 -2.72 -13.72
C THR A 227 -34.01 -1.43 -13.05
N GLN A 228 -33.17 -0.84 -12.20
CA GLN A 228 -33.44 0.43 -11.53
C GLN A 228 -32.84 1.60 -12.33
N PRO A 229 -33.59 2.71 -12.51
CA PRO A 229 -33.02 3.94 -13.10
C PRO A 229 -32.15 4.68 -12.09
N VAL A 230 -31.28 5.56 -12.57
CA VAL A 230 -30.47 6.44 -11.68
C VAL A 230 -31.36 7.44 -10.94
N LYS A 231 -32.38 7.97 -11.63
CA LYS A 231 -33.36 8.91 -11.10
C LYS A 231 -34.78 8.45 -11.46
N ASN A 232 -35.73 8.77 -10.57
CA ASN A 232 -37.13 8.65 -10.82
C ASN A 232 -37.61 9.73 -11.83
N GLU A 233 -38.87 9.59 -12.34
CA GLU A 233 -39.46 10.53 -13.29
C GLU A 233 -39.61 11.96 -12.72
N ASP A 234 -39.75 12.09 -11.41
CA ASP A 234 -39.81 13.39 -10.69
C ASP A 234 -38.43 14.04 -10.48
N GLY A 235 -37.35 13.39 -10.94
CA GLY A 235 -35.97 13.84 -10.79
C GLY A 235 -35.31 13.49 -9.46
N SER A 236 -35.98 12.86 -8.52
CA SER A 236 -35.42 12.33 -7.28
C SER A 236 -34.48 11.14 -7.56
N TRP A 237 -33.54 10.87 -6.63
CA TRP A 237 -32.71 9.68 -6.74
C TRP A 237 -33.52 8.43 -6.50
N SER A 238 -33.43 7.44 -7.38
CA SER A 238 -34.13 6.18 -7.20
C SER A 238 -33.54 5.37 -6.05
N GLY A 239 -34.40 4.59 -5.39
CA GLY A 239 -33.99 3.61 -4.37
C GLY A 239 -34.49 2.22 -4.71
N PRO A 240 -34.02 1.17 -3.99
CA PRO A 240 -34.42 -0.21 -4.26
C PRO A 240 -35.93 -0.49 -4.01
N GLY A 241 -36.61 0.33 -3.22
CA GLY A 241 -38.02 0.12 -2.89
C GLY A 241 -38.21 -0.79 -1.68
N GLN A 242 -39.48 -1.15 -1.40
CA GLN A 242 -39.87 -1.94 -0.22
C GLN A 242 -39.70 -3.45 -0.40
N GLU A 243 -39.76 -3.93 -1.62
CA GLU A 243 -39.76 -5.37 -1.96
C GLU A 243 -38.31 -5.87 -2.16
N ALA A 244 -37.58 -5.99 -1.05
CA ALA A 244 -36.15 -6.32 -1.06
C ALA A 244 -35.83 -7.65 -1.77
N GLN A 245 -36.72 -8.63 -1.76
CA GLN A 245 -36.51 -9.88 -2.47
C GLN A 245 -36.42 -9.71 -4.00
N TRP A 246 -37.01 -8.65 -4.57
CA TRP A 246 -37.02 -8.39 -6.01
C TRP A 246 -36.03 -7.30 -6.41
N TYR A 247 -35.91 -6.27 -5.57
CA TYR A 247 -35.11 -5.07 -5.86
C TYR A 247 -33.83 -4.95 -5.00
N GLY A 248 -33.63 -5.90 -4.07
CA GLY A 248 -32.43 -5.94 -3.24
C GLY A 248 -32.38 -4.83 -2.17
N SER A 249 -31.17 -4.63 -1.63
CA SER A 249 -30.95 -3.67 -0.56
C SER A 249 -29.82 -2.68 -0.86
N VAL A 250 -29.29 -2.71 -2.07
CA VAL A 250 -28.18 -1.85 -2.47
C VAL A 250 -28.68 -0.43 -2.67
N ARG A 251 -28.10 0.52 -1.97
CA ARG A 251 -28.38 1.95 -2.11
C ARG A 251 -27.97 2.43 -3.50
N ASN A 252 -28.63 3.48 -4.00
CA ASN A 252 -28.27 4.10 -5.26
C ASN A 252 -26.82 4.63 -5.20
N PRO A 253 -25.85 4.01 -5.91
CA PRO A 253 -24.43 4.38 -5.78
C PRO A 253 -24.11 5.75 -6.37
N ILE A 254 -24.94 6.25 -7.28
CA ILE A 254 -24.78 7.59 -7.87
C ILE A 254 -25.43 8.65 -6.96
N GLY A 255 -26.56 8.31 -6.36
CA GLY A 255 -27.22 9.16 -5.37
C GLY A 255 -26.29 9.44 -4.17
N THR A 256 -25.65 8.39 -3.61
CA THR A 256 -24.68 8.55 -2.51
C THR A 256 -23.48 9.43 -2.88
N LEU A 257 -22.96 9.29 -4.11
CA LEU A 257 -21.87 10.14 -4.61
C LEU A 257 -22.21 11.63 -4.65
N HIS A 258 -23.46 11.96 -4.94
CA HIS A 258 -23.90 13.36 -5.09
C HIS A 258 -24.44 13.99 -3.81
N MET A 259 -25.05 13.19 -2.93
CA MET A 259 -25.69 13.68 -1.72
C MET A 259 -24.75 13.76 -0.52
N MET A 260 -23.79 12.84 -0.45
CA MET A 260 -22.87 12.77 0.68
C MET A 260 -21.59 13.56 0.41
N THR A 261 -21.12 14.30 1.43
CA THR A 261 -19.84 14.98 1.40
C THR A 261 -18.82 14.19 2.21
N ASN A 262 -17.61 14.04 1.66
CA ASN A 262 -16.47 13.44 2.35
C ASN A 262 -15.23 14.22 1.92
N GLU A 263 -14.80 15.14 2.76
CA GLU A 263 -13.65 15.99 2.52
C GLU A 263 -12.60 15.80 3.61
N THR A 264 -11.33 15.71 3.22
CA THR A 264 -10.19 15.75 4.15
C THR A 264 -9.20 16.80 3.68
N LYS A 265 -8.84 17.74 4.57
CA LYS A 265 -7.79 18.73 4.36
C LYS A 265 -6.55 18.37 5.15
N GLY A 266 -5.41 18.32 4.48
CA GLY A 266 -4.11 18.03 5.07
C GLY A 266 -3.16 19.23 4.99
N TYR A 267 -2.34 19.40 6.04
CA TYR A 267 -1.22 20.34 6.08
C TYR A 267 -0.02 19.59 6.65
N ASN A 268 1.07 19.56 5.90
CA ASN A 268 2.29 18.85 6.28
C ASN A 268 3.46 19.82 6.25
N PHE A 269 4.23 19.84 7.30
CA PHE A 269 5.40 20.68 7.46
C PHE A 269 6.57 19.82 7.93
N LEU A 270 7.60 19.66 7.09
CA LEU A 270 8.82 18.94 7.41
C LEU A 270 9.99 19.89 7.28
N ALA A 271 10.72 20.10 8.37
CA ALA A 271 11.87 21.00 8.38
C ALA A 271 13.04 20.40 9.15
N ASN A 272 14.25 20.67 8.71
CA ASN A 272 15.44 20.42 9.51
C ASN A 272 16.48 21.52 9.33
N ILE A 273 17.29 21.65 10.38
CA ILE A 273 18.50 22.45 10.38
C ILE A 273 19.64 21.57 10.90
N THR A 274 20.72 21.49 10.12
CA THR A 274 21.94 20.80 10.50
C THR A 274 23.09 21.77 10.63
N GLY A 275 23.70 21.84 11.80
CA GLY A 275 24.96 22.52 12.03
C GLY A 275 26.10 21.51 11.92
N GLU A 276 27.11 21.79 11.09
CA GLU A 276 28.34 21.01 11.00
C GLU A 276 29.51 21.87 11.49
N ILE A 277 30.18 21.42 12.59
CA ILE A 277 31.34 22.04 13.16
C ILE A 277 32.57 21.19 12.77
N THR A 278 33.49 21.76 12.02
CA THR A 278 34.76 21.14 11.61
C THR A 278 35.85 21.53 12.59
N PHE A 279 36.23 20.63 13.49
CA PHE A 279 37.33 20.85 14.44
C PHE A 279 38.70 20.73 13.78
N THR A 280 38.81 19.72 12.93
CA THR A 280 40.00 19.45 12.12
C THR A 280 39.56 18.88 10.76
N LYS A 281 40.52 18.72 9.83
CA LYS A 281 40.18 18.12 8.50
C LYS A 281 39.61 16.70 8.59
N TRP A 282 39.77 16.03 9.72
CA TRP A 282 39.36 14.63 9.93
C TRP A 282 38.37 14.45 11.09
N LEU A 283 37.97 15.51 11.82
CA LEU A 283 37.00 15.44 12.92
C LEU A 283 35.95 16.53 12.80
N LYS A 284 34.70 16.12 12.76
CA LYS A 284 33.52 16.99 12.67
C LYS A 284 32.46 16.58 13.69
N LEU A 285 31.67 17.53 14.11
CA LEU A 285 30.42 17.34 14.84
C LEU A 285 29.28 17.77 13.94
N LYS A 286 28.30 16.91 13.79
CA LYS A 286 27.00 17.24 13.15
C LYS A 286 25.91 17.21 14.19
N SER A 287 25.14 18.29 14.26
CA SER A 287 23.94 18.37 15.08
C SER A 287 22.76 18.74 14.19
N THR A 288 21.74 17.87 14.13
CA THR A 288 20.54 18.06 13.31
C THR A 288 19.33 18.14 14.22
N PHE A 289 18.59 19.23 14.11
CA PHE A 289 17.24 19.34 14.67
C PHE A 289 16.21 19.21 13.55
N GLY A 290 15.28 18.29 13.72
CA GLY A 290 14.19 18.01 12.77
C GLY A 290 12.83 18.19 13.40
N TYR A 291 11.88 18.65 12.60
CA TYR A 291 10.50 18.84 12.99
C TYR A 291 9.56 18.37 11.87
N ASP A 292 8.65 17.45 12.20
CA ASP A 292 7.62 16.92 11.31
C ASP A 292 6.25 17.20 11.96
N ALA A 293 5.48 18.13 11.37
CA ALA A 293 4.15 18.50 11.85
C ALA A 293 3.09 18.20 10.80
N LYS A 294 2.05 17.51 11.23
CA LYS A 294 0.93 17.09 10.37
C LYS A 294 -0.38 17.50 11.02
N PHE A 295 -1.25 18.09 10.22
CA PHE A 295 -2.62 18.41 10.60
C PHE A 295 -3.53 17.85 9.53
N TRP A 296 -4.60 17.17 9.92
CA TRP A 296 -5.63 16.76 8.98
C TRP A 296 -7.01 16.85 9.60
N PHE A 297 -7.93 17.36 8.80
CA PHE A 297 -9.28 17.69 9.19
C PHE A 297 -10.23 16.94 8.28
N ALA A 298 -11.11 16.13 8.85
CA ALA A 298 -12.17 15.48 8.10
C ALA A 298 -13.50 16.22 8.32
N ASP A 299 -14.30 16.32 7.27
CA ASP A 299 -15.65 16.89 7.27
C ASP A 299 -16.56 16.01 6.40
N ASN A 300 -17.45 15.26 7.04
CA ASN A 300 -18.32 14.31 6.39
C ASN A 300 -19.78 14.68 6.70
N PHE A 301 -20.59 14.79 5.65
CA PHE A 301 -22.04 15.01 5.80
C PHE A 301 -22.82 13.93 5.06
N THR A 302 -23.81 13.36 5.75
CA THR A 302 -24.76 12.39 5.20
C THR A 302 -26.16 12.96 5.41
N PRO A 303 -26.94 13.26 4.33
CA PRO A 303 -28.33 13.70 4.45
C PRO A 303 -29.24 12.56 4.86
N ALA A 304 -30.42 12.87 5.33
CA ALA A 304 -31.48 11.89 5.49
C ALA A 304 -32.10 11.53 4.13
N TYR A 305 -32.45 10.26 3.93
CA TYR A 305 -33.18 9.81 2.73
C TYR A 305 -33.94 8.49 2.98
N ASP A 306 -35.04 8.32 2.26
CA ASP A 306 -35.96 7.17 2.43
C ASP A 306 -35.81 6.15 1.30
N TRP A 307 -34.61 5.58 1.14
CA TRP A 307 -34.39 4.47 0.19
C TRP A 307 -34.57 3.14 0.93
N LYS A 308 -35.80 2.60 0.83
CA LYS A 308 -36.12 1.28 1.40
C LYS A 308 -35.29 0.18 0.71
N PRO A 309 -34.87 -0.90 1.42
CA PRO A 309 -35.14 -1.19 2.84
C PRO A 309 -34.18 -0.53 3.80
N ASN A 310 -33.17 0.24 3.35
CA ASN A 310 -32.12 0.82 4.17
C ASN A 310 -32.15 2.37 4.17
N PRO A 311 -33.19 2.99 4.76
CA PRO A 311 -33.26 4.45 4.84
C PRO A 311 -32.16 4.99 5.78
N VAL A 312 -31.80 6.25 5.59
CA VAL A 312 -31.08 7.04 6.57
C VAL A 312 -32.05 8.03 7.20
N GLU A 313 -32.52 7.73 8.40
CA GLU A 313 -33.59 8.47 9.05
C GLU A 313 -33.12 9.83 9.60
N GLU A 314 -31.89 9.90 10.09
CA GLU A 314 -31.29 11.11 10.65
C GLU A 314 -30.11 11.56 9.78
N SER A 315 -30.14 12.78 9.28
CA SER A 315 -28.96 13.40 8.68
C SER A 315 -27.85 13.53 9.72
N SER A 316 -26.60 13.45 9.31
CA SER A 316 -25.46 13.50 10.24
C SER A 316 -24.28 14.28 9.66
N ARG A 317 -23.58 15.01 10.52
CA ARG A 317 -22.27 15.62 10.19
C ARG A 317 -21.23 15.20 11.21
N TYR A 318 -20.14 14.66 10.69
CA TYR A 318 -18.95 14.29 11.45
C TYR A 318 -17.79 15.21 11.10
N LYS A 319 -17.13 15.74 12.12
CA LYS A 319 -15.86 16.48 11.96
C LYS A 319 -14.79 15.89 12.86
N SER A 320 -13.55 15.86 12.37
CA SER A 320 -12.39 15.55 13.20
C SER A 320 -11.22 16.50 12.96
N ASP A 321 -10.49 16.76 14.02
CA ASP A 321 -9.24 17.53 14.06
C ASP A 321 -8.14 16.62 14.59
N ASN A 322 -7.10 16.43 13.79
CA ASN A 322 -5.99 15.53 14.09
C ASN A 322 -4.68 16.31 13.97
N LYS A 323 -3.80 16.16 14.94
CA LYS A 323 -2.48 16.81 14.97
C LYS A 323 -1.42 15.81 15.39
N SER A 324 -0.31 15.79 14.66
CA SER A 324 0.85 14.98 15.02
C SER A 324 2.11 15.80 14.90
N PHE A 325 2.89 15.82 15.95
CA PHE A 325 4.15 16.55 16.04
C PHE A 325 5.28 15.59 16.36
N THR A 326 6.24 15.45 15.47
CA THR A 326 7.44 14.63 15.70
C THR A 326 8.67 15.53 15.71
N TYR A 327 9.45 15.41 16.75
CA TYR A 327 10.72 16.11 16.91
C TYR A 327 11.85 15.09 16.83
N LEU A 328 12.96 15.50 16.20
CA LEU A 328 14.19 14.74 16.08
C LEU A 328 15.38 15.60 16.50
N TRP A 329 16.28 15.05 17.28
CA TRP A 329 17.55 15.68 17.60
C TRP A 329 18.67 14.68 17.53
N ASP A 330 19.48 14.80 16.47
CA ASP A 330 20.61 13.93 16.18
C ASP A 330 21.92 14.65 16.43
N ASN A 331 22.87 13.98 17.10
CA ASN A 331 24.20 14.53 17.36
C ASN A 331 25.25 13.45 17.09
N TYR A 332 26.15 13.70 16.12
CA TYR A 332 27.16 12.74 15.70
C TYR A 332 28.52 13.38 15.60
N PHE A 333 29.54 12.76 16.24
CA PHE A 333 30.92 12.96 15.90
C PHE A 333 31.28 12.10 14.70
N VAL A 334 31.94 12.70 13.71
CA VAL A 334 32.39 12.02 12.49
C VAL A 334 33.88 12.20 12.38
N PHE A 335 34.60 11.09 12.43
CA PHE A 335 36.03 11.01 12.19
C PHE A 335 36.28 10.30 10.86
N ASP A 336 37.09 10.85 9.96
CA ASP A 336 37.52 10.21 8.69
C ASP A 336 38.98 10.58 8.41
N HIS A 337 39.87 9.59 8.44
CA HIS A 337 41.26 9.78 8.18
C HIS A 337 41.92 8.59 7.47
N THR A 338 42.86 8.88 6.57
CA THR A 338 43.66 7.86 5.88
C THR A 338 45.05 7.82 6.44
N PHE A 339 45.40 6.74 7.16
CA PHE A 339 46.71 6.50 7.70
C PHE A 339 47.59 5.78 6.68
N ALA A 340 48.87 6.16 6.63
CA ALA A 340 49.88 5.57 5.74
C ALA A 340 49.44 5.45 4.27
N LYS A 341 48.50 6.27 3.80
CA LYS A 341 47.86 6.24 2.46
C LYS A 341 47.14 4.94 2.10
N LYS A 342 47.02 3.98 3.02
CA LYS A 342 46.48 2.63 2.79
C LYS A 342 45.29 2.30 3.68
N HIS A 343 45.26 2.81 4.91
CA HIS A 343 44.28 2.49 5.92
C HIS A 343 43.33 3.67 6.08
N ARG A 344 42.18 3.63 5.43
CA ARG A 344 41.10 4.61 5.65
C ARG A 344 40.21 4.16 6.79
N VAL A 345 40.09 4.98 7.82
CA VAL A 345 39.28 4.74 9.01
C VAL A 345 38.26 5.86 9.13
N GLY A 346 37.01 5.50 9.04
CA GLY A 346 35.86 6.35 9.31
C GLY A 346 35.14 5.88 10.58
N VAL A 347 34.96 6.74 11.56
CA VAL A 347 34.19 6.45 12.78
C VAL A 347 33.10 7.48 12.93
N MET A 348 31.88 7.02 13.18
CA MET A 348 30.74 7.86 13.59
C MET A 348 30.25 7.36 14.93
N ALA A 349 30.07 8.26 15.89
CA ALA A 349 29.48 7.95 17.19
C ALA A 349 28.57 9.09 17.65
N GLY A 350 27.42 8.76 18.22
CA GLY A 350 26.49 9.79 18.67
C GLY A 350 25.19 9.27 19.21
N SER A 351 24.24 10.19 19.33
CA SER A 351 22.90 9.95 19.88
C SER A 351 21.82 10.53 18.98
N SER A 352 20.65 9.91 19.04
CA SER A 352 19.43 10.37 18.39
C SER A 352 18.30 10.33 19.41
N ALA A 353 17.58 11.43 19.56
CA ALA A 353 16.36 11.51 20.37
C ALA A 353 15.20 11.87 19.46
N GLN A 354 14.12 11.11 19.54
CA GLN A 354 12.91 11.35 18.81
C GLN A 354 11.70 11.23 19.74
N TRP A 355 10.75 12.14 19.62
CA TRP A 355 9.49 12.04 20.33
C TRP A 355 8.36 12.56 19.47
N ASN A 356 7.19 11.99 19.68
CA ASN A 356 5.97 12.32 18.97
C ASN A 356 4.85 12.60 19.97
N ASN A 357 4.04 13.57 19.63
CA ASN A 357 2.77 13.86 20.30
C ASN A 357 1.67 13.83 19.24
N TYR A 358 0.63 13.07 19.49
CA TYR A 358 -0.56 12.97 18.68
C TYR A 358 -1.77 13.39 19.48
N ASP A 359 -2.59 14.27 18.92
CA ASP A 359 -3.82 14.79 19.50
C ASP A 359 -4.97 14.66 18.51
N TYR A 360 -6.09 14.17 18.97
CA TYR A 360 -7.28 13.87 18.19
C TYR A 360 -8.53 14.34 18.90
N LEU A 361 -9.38 15.07 18.16
CA LEU A 361 -10.71 15.49 18.58
C LEU A 361 -11.71 15.18 17.49
N ASN A 362 -12.89 14.68 17.84
CA ASN A 362 -14.00 14.52 16.91
C ASN A 362 -15.32 14.97 17.52
N ALA A 363 -16.26 15.31 16.64
CA ALA A 363 -17.64 15.59 17.02
C ALA A 363 -18.59 15.12 15.91
N GLN A 364 -19.73 14.56 16.30
CA GLN A 364 -20.82 14.26 15.38
C GLN A 364 -22.12 14.79 15.95
N LYS A 365 -22.87 15.49 15.11
CA LYS A 365 -24.25 15.88 15.38
C LYS A 365 -25.18 15.28 14.32
N ASN A 366 -26.39 14.99 14.74
CA ASN A 366 -27.44 14.44 13.89
C ASN A 366 -28.62 15.40 13.85
N ILE A 367 -29.54 15.14 12.92
CA ILE A 367 -30.80 15.87 12.69
C ILE A 367 -30.54 17.33 12.30
N PHE A 368 -30.29 17.53 11.02
CA PHE A 368 -30.18 18.86 10.41
C PHE A 368 -31.47 19.17 9.69
N MET A 369 -32.03 20.34 9.98
CA MET A 369 -33.31 20.76 9.37
C MET A 369 -33.22 20.95 7.85
N PHE A 370 -32.03 21.35 7.36
CA PHE A 370 -31.79 21.62 5.94
C PHE A 370 -30.47 20.97 5.48
N ASP A 371 -30.50 20.30 4.36
CA ASP A 371 -29.28 19.67 3.78
C ASP A 371 -28.25 20.66 3.26
N ASN A 372 -28.65 21.90 2.97
CA ASN A 372 -27.77 22.97 2.51
C ASN A 372 -27.24 23.88 3.64
N ILE A 373 -27.76 23.75 4.87
CA ILE A 373 -27.33 24.48 6.05
C ILE A 373 -27.00 23.46 7.14
N HIS A 374 -25.81 22.89 7.05
CA HIS A 374 -25.38 21.81 7.93
C HIS A 374 -24.15 22.19 8.81
N GLU A 375 -24.06 23.49 9.26
CA GLU A 375 -23.08 23.82 10.29
C GLU A 375 -23.36 23.05 11.59
N MET A 376 -22.28 22.75 12.35
CA MET A 376 -22.41 21.90 13.56
C MET A 376 -23.42 22.43 14.56
N ASP A 377 -23.61 23.75 14.66
CA ASP A 377 -24.57 24.37 15.57
C ASP A 377 -26.03 24.06 15.18
N ASN A 378 -26.30 23.85 13.90
CA ASN A 378 -27.65 23.58 13.37
C ASN A 378 -28.11 22.12 13.56
N GLY A 379 -27.23 21.21 13.95
CA GLY A 379 -27.63 19.85 14.31
C GLY A 379 -28.35 19.83 15.66
N GLU A 380 -29.52 19.22 15.72
CA GLU A 380 -30.35 19.19 16.91
C GLU A 380 -29.76 18.26 17.99
N LYS A 381 -29.28 17.08 17.57
CA LYS A 381 -28.88 16.01 18.50
C LYS A 381 -27.37 15.82 18.50
N MET A 382 -26.74 15.96 19.67
CA MET A 382 -25.36 15.50 19.86
C MET A 382 -25.31 13.98 19.82
N TYR A 383 -24.56 13.42 18.85
CA TYR A 383 -24.41 11.97 18.71
C TYR A 383 -23.13 11.47 19.41
N SER A 384 -22.00 12.12 19.12
CA SER A 384 -20.72 11.80 19.77
C SER A 384 -19.82 13.03 19.89
N LEU A 385 -19.06 13.05 20.96
CA LEU A 385 -17.94 13.96 21.19
C LEU A 385 -16.82 13.13 21.81
N GLY A 386 -15.67 13.08 21.20
CA GLY A 386 -14.55 12.27 21.67
C GLY A 386 -13.22 12.91 21.35
N GLY A 387 -12.20 12.49 22.09
CA GLY A 387 -10.83 12.91 21.84
C GLY A 387 -9.85 12.03 22.59
N SER A 388 -8.61 12.02 22.12
CA SER A 388 -7.54 11.27 22.75
C SER A 388 -6.19 11.90 22.49
N GLN A 389 -5.24 11.66 23.38
CA GLN A 389 -3.85 12.07 23.20
C GLN A 389 -2.95 10.85 23.37
N SER A 390 -1.90 10.78 22.57
CA SER A 390 -0.97 9.66 22.57
C SER A 390 0.45 10.14 22.27
N ASP A 391 1.41 9.64 23.05
CA ASP A 391 2.82 10.03 22.96
C ASP A 391 3.71 8.81 22.83
N TRP A 392 4.82 8.97 22.12
CA TRP A 392 5.93 8.03 22.18
C TRP A 392 7.29 8.74 22.09
N ALA A 393 8.31 8.09 22.65
CA ALA A 393 9.67 8.57 22.61
C ALA A 393 10.66 7.43 22.30
N LEU A 394 11.71 7.76 21.58
CA LEU A 394 12.81 6.86 21.21
C LEU A 394 14.13 7.57 21.47
N LEU A 395 14.97 6.99 22.31
CA LEU A 395 16.33 7.45 22.56
C LEU A 395 17.32 6.40 22.06
N SER A 396 18.32 6.83 21.28
CA SER A 396 19.26 5.93 20.64
C SER A 396 20.69 6.37 20.84
N LEU A 397 21.57 5.41 21.07
CA LEU A 397 23.01 5.58 21.05
C LEU A 397 23.59 4.71 19.93
N MET A 398 24.50 5.24 19.13
CA MET A 398 25.07 4.49 18.02
C MET A 398 26.57 4.76 17.81
N ALA A 399 27.26 3.73 17.32
CA ALA A 399 28.59 3.84 16.80
C ALA A 399 28.73 3.02 15.51
N ARG A 400 29.44 3.58 14.52
CA ARG A 400 29.75 2.92 13.24
C ARG A 400 31.22 3.09 12.93
N LEU A 401 31.84 1.98 12.56
CA LEU A 401 33.20 1.93 12.02
C LEU A 401 33.14 1.57 10.54
N ASN A 402 33.75 2.36 9.68
CA ASN A 402 34.09 2.02 8.31
C ASN A 402 35.60 1.93 8.18
N TYR A 403 36.08 0.78 7.72
CA TYR A 403 37.50 0.57 7.50
C TYR A 403 37.75 0.09 6.08
N SER A 404 38.70 0.68 5.41
CA SER A 404 39.15 0.26 4.08
C SER A 404 40.66 0.12 4.06
N TYR A 405 41.18 -1.03 3.61
CA TYR A 405 42.59 -1.27 3.35
C TYR A 405 42.85 -1.27 1.85
N GLU A 406 43.59 -0.29 1.34
CA GLU A 406 43.95 -0.11 -0.08
C GLU A 406 42.74 -0.17 -1.03
N ASP A 407 41.53 0.17 -0.56
CA ASP A 407 40.25 -0.01 -1.25
C ASP A 407 39.98 -1.46 -1.73
N LYS A 408 40.77 -2.44 -1.25
CA LYS A 408 40.62 -3.88 -1.54
C LYS A 408 39.69 -4.58 -0.56
N TYR A 409 39.96 -4.36 0.75
CA TYR A 409 39.19 -4.98 1.84
C TYR A 409 38.43 -3.91 2.58
N LEU A 410 37.10 -4.09 2.65
CA LEU A 410 36.20 -3.12 3.24
C LEU A 410 35.46 -3.78 4.40
N LEU A 411 35.42 -3.11 5.56
CA LEU A 411 34.67 -3.51 6.74
C LEU A 411 33.75 -2.38 7.16
N THR A 412 32.48 -2.68 7.39
CA THR A 412 31.57 -1.80 8.12
C THR A 412 31.05 -2.55 9.34
N ALA A 413 31.18 -1.96 10.53
CA ALA A 413 30.60 -2.48 11.77
C ALA A 413 29.77 -1.38 12.42
N THR A 414 28.55 -1.71 12.84
CA THR A 414 27.66 -0.77 13.51
C THR A 414 27.09 -1.43 14.76
N VAL A 415 27.02 -0.68 15.85
CA VAL A 415 26.23 -1.04 17.01
C VAL A 415 25.30 0.12 17.34
N ARG A 416 24.04 -0.21 17.57
CA ARG A 416 23.02 0.73 17.98
C ARG A 416 22.25 0.18 19.17
N ARG A 417 21.94 1.03 20.14
CA ARG A 417 21.13 0.71 21.30
C ARG A 417 19.98 1.69 21.38
N ASP A 418 18.76 1.16 21.25
CA ASP A 418 17.51 1.93 21.21
C ASP A 418 16.70 1.69 22.46
N GLY A 419 16.16 2.75 23.08
CA GLY A 419 15.25 2.73 24.19
C GLY A 419 13.91 3.33 23.80
N SER A 420 12.83 2.51 23.78
CA SER A 420 11.48 2.93 23.38
C SER A 420 10.53 3.02 24.56
N SER A 421 9.71 4.07 24.58
CA SER A 421 8.64 4.23 25.55
C SER A 421 7.46 3.27 25.34
N ARG A 422 7.39 2.59 24.19
CA ARG A 422 6.33 1.61 23.87
C ARG A 422 6.46 0.31 24.65
N PHE A 423 7.60 0.07 25.30
CA PHE A 423 7.88 -1.11 26.12
C PHE A 423 7.98 -0.78 27.60
N GLY A 424 7.67 -1.77 28.43
CA GLY A 424 7.80 -1.68 29.88
C GLY A 424 9.24 -1.43 30.35
N LYS A 425 9.41 -0.98 31.58
CA LYS A 425 10.70 -0.52 32.15
C LYS A 425 11.86 -1.50 31.94
N ASN A 426 11.60 -2.80 32.07
CA ASN A 426 12.65 -3.82 32.01
C ASN A 426 13.08 -4.19 30.58
N ASN A 427 12.21 -3.99 29.57
CA ASN A 427 12.40 -4.41 28.19
C ASN A 427 12.53 -3.22 27.21
N ARG A 428 12.67 -2.02 27.76
CA ARG A 428 12.71 -0.77 27.01
C ARG A 428 13.88 -0.69 26.03
N TRP A 429 15.03 -1.28 26.38
CA TRP A 429 16.27 -1.18 25.64
C TRP A 429 16.57 -2.42 24.80
N GLY A 430 16.74 -2.25 23.48
CA GLY A 430 17.25 -3.23 22.54
C GLY A 430 18.64 -2.86 22.02
N THR A 431 19.48 -3.85 21.73
CA THR A 431 20.83 -3.65 21.15
C THR A 431 20.93 -4.37 19.81
N PHE A 432 21.30 -3.65 18.77
CA PHE A 432 21.25 -4.06 17.37
C PHE A 432 22.63 -3.96 16.71
N PRO A 433 23.46 -5.02 16.74
CA PRO A 433 24.74 -5.05 16.07
C PRO A 433 24.61 -5.42 14.59
N SER A 434 25.51 -4.91 13.75
CA SER A 434 25.66 -5.34 12.37
C SER A 434 27.11 -5.28 11.90
N VAL A 435 27.47 -6.17 10.99
CA VAL A 435 28.79 -6.22 10.35
C VAL A 435 28.65 -6.55 8.87
N SER A 436 29.41 -5.91 8.02
CA SER A 436 29.57 -6.28 6.62
C SER A 436 31.02 -6.22 6.19
N LEU A 437 31.42 -7.19 5.39
CA LEU A 437 32.72 -7.32 4.77
C LEU A 437 32.56 -7.27 3.25
N ALA A 438 33.48 -6.61 2.58
CA ALA A 438 33.55 -6.68 1.12
C ALA A 438 35.00 -6.80 0.68
N TRP A 439 35.20 -7.61 -0.35
CA TRP A 439 36.47 -7.83 -1.00
C TRP A 439 36.38 -7.44 -2.46
N ARG A 440 37.18 -6.43 -2.86
CA ARG A 440 37.30 -6.03 -4.25
C ARG A 440 38.41 -6.85 -4.90
N VAL A 441 38.03 -8.05 -5.40
CA VAL A 441 38.96 -9.01 -6.03
C VAL A 441 39.67 -8.37 -7.21
N SER A 442 38.98 -7.50 -7.96
CA SER A 442 39.54 -6.76 -9.10
C SER A 442 40.71 -5.79 -8.73
N GLN A 443 40.84 -5.42 -7.45
CA GLN A 443 41.94 -4.56 -6.98
C GLN A 443 43.18 -5.34 -6.55
N GLU A 444 43.16 -6.67 -6.54
CA GLU A 444 44.32 -7.52 -6.23
C GLU A 444 45.40 -7.40 -7.30
N ASP A 445 46.63 -7.57 -6.91
CA ASP A 445 47.78 -7.43 -7.82
C ASP A 445 47.86 -8.57 -8.85
N TRP A 446 47.34 -9.75 -8.49
CA TRP A 446 47.23 -10.91 -9.38
C TRP A 446 46.05 -10.83 -10.33
N PHE A 447 45.09 -9.90 -10.14
CA PHE A 447 43.94 -9.76 -11.02
C PHE A 447 44.33 -9.01 -12.30
N PRO A 448 44.05 -9.51 -13.49
CA PRO A 448 44.43 -8.89 -14.75
C PRO A 448 43.80 -7.51 -14.90
N LYS A 449 44.59 -6.44 -14.88
CA LYS A 449 44.11 -5.04 -14.94
C LYS A 449 43.59 -4.66 -16.32
N ASP A 450 44.11 -5.28 -17.38
CA ASP A 450 43.73 -5.03 -18.78
C ASP A 450 42.68 -6.02 -19.29
N ASN A 451 41.95 -6.68 -18.37
CA ASN A 451 40.93 -7.66 -18.74
C ASN A 451 39.65 -6.95 -19.17
N SER A 452 39.46 -6.80 -20.49
CA SER A 452 38.24 -6.23 -21.07
C SER A 452 36.99 -7.05 -20.78
N LEU A 453 37.14 -8.36 -20.51
CA LEU A 453 36.02 -9.25 -20.18
C LEU A 453 35.47 -8.97 -18.78
N MET A 454 36.33 -8.76 -17.76
CA MET A 454 35.96 -8.50 -16.38
C MET A 454 36.74 -7.33 -15.78
N ASN A 455 36.08 -6.16 -15.68
CA ASN A 455 36.71 -4.92 -15.21
C ASN A 455 36.64 -4.76 -13.71
N ASP A 456 35.57 -5.22 -13.07
CA ASP A 456 35.42 -5.18 -11.61
C ASP A 456 34.72 -6.45 -11.11
N LEU A 457 35.22 -6.95 -9.96
CA LEU A 457 34.62 -8.06 -9.22
C LEU A 457 34.70 -7.74 -7.73
N LYS A 458 33.56 -7.68 -7.06
CA LYS A 458 33.44 -7.44 -5.63
C LYS A 458 32.53 -8.49 -4.99
N LEU A 459 33.03 -9.13 -3.95
CA LEU A 459 32.27 -10.04 -3.09
C LEU A 459 31.85 -9.32 -1.82
N ARG A 460 30.64 -9.57 -1.36
CA ARG A 460 30.06 -8.96 -0.15
C ARG A 460 29.45 -10.03 0.74
N VAL A 461 29.63 -9.91 2.05
CA VAL A 461 28.90 -10.68 3.06
C VAL A 461 28.51 -9.75 4.20
N GLY A 462 27.31 -9.92 4.72
CA GLY A 462 26.79 -9.09 5.79
C GLY A 462 25.89 -9.88 6.72
N TYR A 463 25.96 -9.52 8.00
CA TYR A 463 25.04 -9.97 9.04
C TYR A 463 24.61 -8.77 9.89
N GLY A 464 23.36 -8.72 10.26
CA GLY A 464 22.88 -7.67 11.15
C GLY A 464 21.58 -8.03 11.84
N VAL A 465 21.39 -7.36 12.98
CA VAL A 465 20.16 -7.43 13.77
C VAL A 465 19.53 -6.04 13.78
N THR A 466 18.21 -5.99 13.55
CA THR A 466 17.39 -4.78 13.68
C THR A 466 16.19 -5.08 14.54
N GLY A 467 15.67 -4.09 15.27
CA GLY A 467 14.46 -4.24 16.07
C GLY A 467 13.21 -3.75 15.35
N ASN A 468 12.03 -4.12 15.87
CA ASN A 468 10.75 -3.52 15.50
C ASN A 468 9.95 -3.20 16.76
N GLN A 469 9.32 -2.00 16.78
CA GLN A 469 8.53 -1.50 17.91
C GLN A 469 7.07 -1.17 17.53
N GLU A 470 6.61 -1.55 16.35
CA GLU A 470 5.31 -1.15 15.81
C GLU A 470 4.16 -1.96 16.44
N ILE A 471 3.88 -1.67 17.75
CA ILE A 471 2.83 -2.29 18.57
C ILE A 471 1.77 -1.28 19.06
N GLY A 472 1.82 -0.04 18.59
CA GLY A 472 1.04 1.04 19.20
C GLY A 472 1.65 1.53 20.54
N ASN A 473 1.08 2.57 21.08
CA ASN A 473 1.55 3.17 22.33
C ASN A 473 0.86 2.50 23.52
N TYR A 474 1.55 2.42 24.66
CA TYR A 474 1.03 1.91 25.95
C TYR A 474 0.59 0.43 25.95
N GLY A 475 0.95 -0.40 24.97
CA GLY A 475 0.54 -1.81 24.86
C GLY A 475 0.96 -2.72 26.03
N PHE A 476 1.85 -2.24 26.90
CA PHE A 476 2.29 -2.94 28.10
C PHE A 476 1.46 -2.60 29.37
N VAL A 477 0.52 -1.65 29.31
CA VAL A 477 -0.29 -1.15 30.41
C VAL A 477 -1.73 -1.65 30.26
N ALA A 478 -2.40 -1.97 31.37
CA ALA A 478 -3.84 -2.21 31.36
C ALA A 478 -4.59 -0.90 31.05
N SER A 479 -5.56 -0.97 30.16
CA SER A 479 -6.47 0.15 29.86
C SER A 479 -7.90 -0.19 30.29
N TYR A 480 -8.68 0.87 30.56
CA TYR A 480 -10.05 0.76 31.02
C TYR A 480 -10.92 1.75 30.23
N ASN A 481 -12.10 1.30 29.85
CA ASN A 481 -13.17 2.15 29.34
C ASN A 481 -14.23 2.37 30.43
N THR A 482 -14.98 3.46 30.31
CA THR A 482 -16.18 3.67 31.08
C THR A 482 -17.32 2.86 30.47
N GLY A 483 -17.96 2.03 31.31
CA GLY A 483 -19.15 1.28 30.97
C GLY A 483 -20.31 1.65 31.88
N VAL A 484 -21.49 1.14 31.59
CA VAL A 484 -22.68 1.28 32.43
C VAL A 484 -22.95 -0.05 33.09
N TYR A 485 -23.04 -0.04 34.40
CA TYR A 485 -23.39 -1.20 35.21
C TYR A 485 -24.70 -0.95 35.95
N PRO A 486 -25.74 -1.80 35.74
CA PRO A 486 -27.00 -1.66 36.44
C PRO A 486 -26.84 -2.08 37.91
N PHE A 487 -26.99 -1.13 38.82
CA PHE A 487 -26.98 -1.37 40.25
C PHE A 487 -28.39 -1.14 40.82
N GLY A 488 -29.13 -2.21 41.02
CA GLY A 488 -30.56 -2.12 41.31
C GLY A 488 -31.35 -1.49 40.18
N ASN A 489 -32.09 -0.41 40.47
CA ASN A 489 -32.85 0.33 39.46
C ASN A 489 -32.08 1.52 38.81
N ASN A 490 -30.80 1.69 39.16
CA ASN A 490 -29.98 2.80 38.69
C ASN A 490 -28.81 2.29 37.84
N ASN A 491 -28.54 3.03 36.77
CA ASN A 491 -27.33 2.84 35.96
C ASN A 491 -26.16 3.60 36.62
N SER A 492 -25.11 2.88 37.00
CA SER A 492 -23.88 3.46 37.54
C SER A 492 -22.75 3.37 36.55
N THR A 493 -21.90 4.40 36.49
CA THR A 493 -20.68 4.35 35.68
C THR A 493 -19.72 3.33 36.27
N ALA A 494 -19.27 2.38 35.47
CA ALA A 494 -18.27 1.37 35.81
C ALA A 494 -17.02 1.54 34.99
N LEU A 495 -15.89 1.01 35.45
CA LEU A 495 -14.68 0.84 34.68
C LEU A 495 -14.60 -0.60 34.18
N VAL A 496 -14.53 -0.77 32.87
CA VAL A 496 -14.38 -2.08 32.23
C VAL A 496 -12.97 -2.19 31.70
N SER A 497 -12.26 -3.26 32.04
CA SER A 497 -10.91 -3.49 31.51
C SER A 497 -10.97 -3.87 30.03
N THR A 498 -10.25 -3.12 29.18
CA THR A 498 -10.24 -3.33 27.74
C THR A 498 -8.92 -3.91 27.22
N THR A 499 -7.87 -3.93 28.05
CA THR A 499 -6.57 -4.48 27.67
C THR A 499 -5.91 -5.15 28.85
N LEU A 500 -5.42 -6.38 28.64
CA LEU A 500 -4.60 -7.07 29.62
C LEU A 500 -3.18 -6.51 29.62
N SER A 501 -2.66 -6.11 30.77
CA SER A 501 -1.27 -5.67 30.92
C SER A 501 -0.29 -6.78 30.55
N ASN A 502 0.69 -6.46 29.70
CA ASN A 502 1.83 -7.35 29.46
C ASN A 502 3.16 -6.60 29.66
N PRO A 503 3.67 -6.52 30.90
CA PRO A 503 4.92 -5.83 31.21
C PRO A 503 6.16 -6.50 30.59
N ASN A 504 6.04 -7.75 30.13
CA ASN A 504 7.14 -8.53 29.54
C ASN A 504 7.26 -8.35 28.03
N ILE A 505 6.36 -7.59 27.40
CA ILE A 505 6.45 -7.30 25.97
C ILE A 505 7.81 -6.65 25.65
N HIS A 506 8.47 -7.14 24.61
CA HIS A 506 9.80 -6.72 24.22
C HIS A 506 9.95 -6.59 22.70
N TRP A 507 11.12 -6.16 22.26
CA TRP A 507 11.44 -5.94 20.86
C TRP A 507 11.23 -7.19 20.00
N GLU A 508 10.58 -7.02 18.86
CA GLU A 508 10.66 -7.98 17.76
C GLU A 508 12.03 -7.84 17.11
N GLU A 509 12.77 -8.94 16.92
CA GLU A 509 14.11 -8.94 16.35
C GLU A 509 14.12 -9.51 14.93
N VAL A 510 14.70 -8.75 14.01
CA VAL A 510 14.94 -9.19 12.63
C VAL A 510 16.44 -9.44 12.44
N ARG A 511 16.81 -10.72 12.23
CA ARG A 511 18.18 -11.17 11.96
C ARG A 511 18.34 -11.48 10.47
N GLN A 512 19.27 -10.80 9.81
CA GLN A 512 19.44 -10.92 8.38
C GLN A 512 20.87 -11.24 8.01
N THR A 513 21.05 -12.25 7.13
CA THR A 513 22.34 -12.62 6.51
C THR A 513 22.23 -12.36 5.01
N ASN A 514 23.26 -11.73 4.44
CA ASN A 514 23.33 -11.40 3.01
C ASN A 514 24.65 -11.89 2.45
N PHE A 515 24.62 -12.39 1.22
CA PHE A 515 25.79 -12.63 0.38
C PHE A 515 25.56 -11.95 -0.97
N GLY A 516 26.55 -11.17 -1.44
CA GLY A 516 26.41 -10.42 -2.68
C GLY A 516 27.65 -10.52 -3.56
N VAL A 517 27.42 -10.47 -4.87
CA VAL A 517 28.46 -10.40 -5.91
C VAL A 517 28.14 -9.27 -6.86
N ASP A 518 29.06 -8.33 -6.99
CA ASP A 518 28.97 -7.25 -7.98
C ASP A 518 30.04 -7.47 -9.06
N MET A 519 29.64 -7.45 -10.32
CA MET A 519 30.50 -7.65 -11.48
C MET A 519 30.30 -6.55 -12.51
N SER A 520 31.41 -6.10 -13.11
CA SER A 520 31.42 -5.23 -14.28
C SER A 520 32.19 -5.91 -15.39
N LEU A 521 31.53 -6.10 -16.54
CA LEU A 521 32.04 -6.90 -17.65
C LEU A 521 32.05 -6.07 -18.94
N PHE A 522 32.92 -6.49 -19.93
CA PHE A 522 32.99 -5.92 -21.28
C PHE A 522 33.19 -4.40 -21.27
N ASP A 523 34.27 -3.95 -20.62
CA ASP A 523 34.57 -2.52 -20.44
C ASP A 523 33.42 -1.73 -19.80
N SER A 524 32.82 -2.34 -18.75
CA SER A 524 31.69 -1.80 -17.99
C SER A 524 30.39 -1.64 -18.81
N ARG A 525 30.27 -2.33 -19.95
CA ARG A 525 29.02 -2.36 -20.73
C ARG A 525 27.96 -3.25 -20.09
N VAL A 526 28.35 -4.20 -19.25
CA VAL A 526 27.47 -5.07 -18.51
C VAL A 526 27.80 -4.96 -17.03
N SER A 527 26.83 -4.55 -16.21
CA SER A 527 26.92 -4.53 -14.75
C SER A 527 25.91 -5.51 -14.20
N LEU A 528 26.37 -6.49 -13.41
CA LEU A 528 25.55 -7.52 -12.77
C LEU A 528 25.76 -7.47 -11.26
N SER A 529 24.66 -7.37 -10.51
CA SER A 529 24.65 -7.54 -9.05
C SER A 529 23.73 -8.71 -8.72
N LEU A 530 24.23 -9.67 -7.96
CA LEU A 530 23.51 -10.81 -7.43
C LEU A 530 23.56 -10.77 -5.91
N ASP A 531 22.41 -10.86 -5.25
CA ASP A 531 22.29 -10.90 -3.80
C ASP A 531 21.46 -12.12 -3.39
N ALA A 532 21.95 -12.88 -2.40
CA ALA A 532 21.18 -13.92 -1.71
C ALA A 532 20.99 -13.51 -0.25
N TYR A 533 19.80 -13.74 0.30
CA TYR A 533 19.51 -13.34 1.67
C TYR A 533 18.66 -14.35 2.42
N ILE A 534 18.83 -14.35 3.74
CA ILE A 534 17.94 -14.99 4.71
C ILE A 534 17.61 -13.95 5.78
N LYS A 535 16.33 -13.67 5.96
CA LYS A 535 15.78 -12.75 6.95
C LYS A 535 14.88 -13.52 7.89
N ASN A 536 15.24 -13.65 9.17
CA ASN A 536 14.44 -14.29 10.21
C ASN A 536 13.91 -13.21 11.15
N THR A 537 12.59 -13.17 11.34
CA THR A 537 11.94 -12.40 12.39
C THR A 537 11.68 -13.34 13.56
N ASN A 538 12.19 -12.97 14.73
CA ASN A 538 12.01 -13.69 15.99
C ASN A 538 11.22 -12.82 16.97
N ASP A 539 10.57 -13.46 17.93
CA ASP A 539 9.78 -12.78 18.95
C ASP A 539 8.75 -11.81 18.32
N MET A 540 8.15 -12.26 17.20
CA MET A 540 7.18 -11.47 16.46
C MET A 540 6.00 -11.10 17.36
N LEU A 541 5.62 -9.84 17.30
CA LEU A 541 4.54 -9.29 18.09
C LEU A 541 3.20 -9.72 17.51
N VAL A 542 2.51 -10.59 18.22
CA VAL A 542 1.23 -11.17 17.81
C VAL A 542 0.14 -10.70 18.78
N LYS A 543 -1.02 -10.37 18.25
CA LYS A 543 -2.22 -10.16 19.07
C LYS A 543 -2.82 -11.51 19.42
N ALA A 544 -2.88 -11.81 20.70
CA ALA A 544 -3.51 -13.01 21.22
C ALA A 544 -4.89 -12.66 21.81
N SER A 545 -5.92 -13.40 21.39
CA SER A 545 -7.27 -13.25 21.94
C SER A 545 -7.31 -13.75 23.39
N ILE A 546 -8.01 -13.03 24.24
CA ILE A 546 -8.23 -13.39 25.63
C ILE A 546 -9.59 -14.06 25.74
N PRO A 547 -9.72 -15.23 26.39
CA PRO A 547 -11.02 -15.87 26.57
C PRO A 547 -12.00 -14.96 27.31
N ILE A 548 -13.24 -14.89 26.83
CA ILE A 548 -14.32 -14.07 27.40
C ILE A 548 -14.59 -14.40 28.88
N THR A 549 -14.33 -15.64 29.31
CA THR A 549 -14.42 -16.09 30.69
C THR A 549 -13.45 -15.39 31.63
N SER A 550 -12.46 -14.66 31.11
CA SER A 550 -11.51 -13.85 31.88
C SER A 550 -12.08 -12.52 32.39
N GLY A 551 -13.33 -12.17 31.99
CA GLY A 551 -13.98 -10.92 32.37
C GLY A 551 -13.62 -9.71 31.53
N PHE A 552 -12.93 -9.91 30.43
CA PHE A 552 -12.66 -8.89 29.40
C PHE A 552 -13.76 -8.89 28.33
N GLU A 553 -13.84 -7.83 27.55
CA GLU A 553 -14.74 -7.82 26.39
C GLU A 553 -14.35 -8.89 25.36
N ASP A 554 -15.30 -9.40 24.61
CA ASP A 554 -15.14 -10.51 23.63
C ASP A 554 -14.03 -10.27 22.59
N THR A 555 -13.73 -9.02 22.31
CA THR A 555 -12.70 -8.63 21.32
C THR A 555 -11.37 -8.22 21.97
N THR A 556 -11.18 -8.47 23.27
CA THR A 556 -9.94 -8.04 23.97
C THR A 556 -8.75 -8.86 23.46
N GLU A 557 -7.77 -8.14 22.91
CA GLU A 557 -6.51 -8.69 22.43
C GLU A 557 -5.36 -8.12 23.25
N THR A 558 -4.38 -8.94 23.57
CA THR A 558 -3.12 -8.51 24.17
C THR A 558 -1.94 -8.81 23.25
N PHE A 559 -0.96 -7.90 23.19
CA PHE A 559 0.28 -8.17 22.47
C PHE A 559 1.16 -9.16 23.23
N THR A 560 1.69 -10.14 22.52
CA THR A 560 2.66 -11.11 23.02
C THR A 560 3.77 -11.35 22.00
N ASN A 561 4.97 -11.65 22.44
CA ASN A 561 6.10 -12.05 21.61
C ASN A 561 6.03 -13.56 21.38
N ALA A 562 5.34 -13.99 20.33
CA ALA A 562 4.96 -15.40 20.18
C ALA A 562 5.23 -16.00 18.79
N GLY A 563 5.78 -15.24 17.85
CA GLY A 563 5.90 -15.71 16.47
C GLY A 563 7.33 -15.73 15.95
N LYS A 564 7.57 -16.59 14.93
CA LYS A 564 8.80 -16.61 14.12
C LYS A 564 8.45 -16.71 12.65
N MET A 565 9.11 -15.90 11.82
CA MET A 565 8.90 -15.88 10.38
C MET A 565 10.24 -15.84 9.64
N ARG A 566 10.29 -16.42 8.46
CA ARG A 566 11.45 -16.41 7.58
C ARG A 566 11.08 -15.91 6.19
N ASN A 567 11.90 -15.00 5.66
CA ASN A 567 11.97 -14.70 4.24
C ASN A 567 13.35 -15.09 3.72
N LYS A 568 13.41 -15.80 2.61
CA LYS A 568 14.66 -16.12 1.91
C LYS A 568 14.52 -15.90 0.43
N GLY A 569 15.57 -15.42 -0.20
CA GLY A 569 15.47 -15.13 -1.62
C GLY A 569 16.78 -14.80 -2.30
N VAL A 570 16.66 -14.60 -3.59
CA VAL A 570 17.75 -14.21 -4.49
C VAL A 570 17.28 -13.01 -5.30
N GLU A 571 18.12 -12.00 -5.43
CA GLU A 571 17.87 -10.79 -6.20
C GLU A 571 18.95 -10.64 -7.27
N MET A 572 18.56 -10.29 -8.48
CA MET A 572 19.44 -10.01 -9.60
C MET A 572 19.14 -8.62 -10.16
N THR A 573 20.18 -7.84 -10.39
CA THR A 573 20.11 -6.59 -11.14
C THR A 573 21.14 -6.64 -12.26
N LEU A 574 20.68 -6.60 -13.49
CA LEU A 574 21.50 -6.60 -14.69
C LEU A 574 21.28 -5.28 -15.45
N ARG A 575 22.34 -4.52 -15.65
CA ARG A 575 22.34 -3.32 -16.51
C ARG A 575 23.27 -3.54 -17.68
N THR A 576 22.81 -3.17 -18.89
CA THR A 576 23.57 -3.35 -20.11
C THR A 576 23.55 -2.08 -20.96
N ILE A 577 24.70 -1.69 -21.50
CA ILE A 577 24.81 -0.71 -22.58
C ILE A 577 24.89 -1.50 -23.88
N ASN A 578 23.73 -1.72 -24.51
CA ASN A 578 23.61 -2.56 -25.70
C ASN A 578 24.27 -1.90 -26.91
N LEU A 579 23.98 -0.62 -27.10
CA LEU A 579 24.56 0.19 -28.18
C LEU A 579 25.03 1.53 -27.61
N LYS A 580 26.17 2.02 -28.13
CA LYS A 580 26.78 3.30 -27.73
C LYS A 580 27.14 4.08 -28.97
N GLY A 581 26.65 5.32 -29.09
CA GLY A 581 26.91 6.17 -30.23
C GLY A 581 25.80 7.21 -30.47
N ILE A 582 25.58 7.61 -31.72
CA ILE A 582 24.48 8.53 -32.11
C ILE A 582 23.12 7.92 -31.81
N PHE A 583 23.01 6.61 -31.96
CA PHE A 583 21.93 5.79 -31.38
C PHE A 583 22.47 5.06 -30.19
N SER A 584 21.90 5.31 -29.02
CA SER A 584 22.23 4.58 -27.80
C SER A 584 21.04 3.76 -27.32
N TRP A 585 21.35 2.58 -26.75
CA TRP A 585 20.35 1.71 -26.16
C TRP A 585 20.90 1.09 -24.88
N GLU A 586 20.19 1.33 -23.77
CA GLU A 586 20.50 0.80 -22.45
C GLU A 586 19.32 -0.01 -21.93
N SER A 587 19.62 -1.11 -21.24
CA SER A 587 18.61 -1.96 -20.61
C SER A 587 18.95 -2.19 -19.15
N ALA A 588 17.92 -2.26 -18.30
CA ALA A 588 18.04 -2.68 -16.91
C ALA A 588 16.97 -3.72 -16.60
N LEU A 589 17.41 -4.93 -16.21
CA LEU A 589 16.57 -6.04 -15.77
C LEU A 589 16.75 -6.24 -14.27
N THR A 590 15.64 -6.32 -13.54
CA THR A 590 15.65 -6.82 -12.15
C THR A 590 14.80 -8.09 -12.07
N ALA A 591 15.27 -9.07 -11.31
CA ALA A 591 14.51 -10.27 -11.00
C ALA A 591 14.73 -10.63 -9.53
N THR A 592 13.66 -10.90 -8.81
CA THR A 592 13.72 -11.27 -7.40
C THR A 592 12.86 -12.50 -7.17
N TYR A 593 13.44 -13.51 -6.55
CA TYR A 593 12.71 -14.64 -5.97
C TYR A 593 12.67 -14.48 -4.46
N ASN A 594 11.48 -14.57 -3.86
CA ASN A 594 11.29 -14.55 -2.41
C ASN A 594 10.36 -15.67 -1.98
N LYS A 595 10.73 -16.37 -0.92
CA LYS A 595 9.87 -17.36 -0.23
C LYS A 595 9.65 -16.90 1.21
N ASN A 596 8.39 -16.68 1.57
CA ASN A 596 7.95 -16.41 2.93
C ASN A 596 7.48 -17.71 3.61
N GLU A 597 7.73 -17.84 4.92
CA GLU A 597 7.33 -19.00 5.73
C GLU A 597 7.20 -18.60 7.20
N ILE A 598 6.07 -18.90 7.81
CA ILE A 598 5.87 -18.84 9.27
C ILE A 598 6.54 -20.08 9.85
N LEU A 599 7.49 -19.89 10.76
CA LEU A 599 8.21 -20.98 11.40
C LEU A 599 7.51 -21.46 12.66
N ASP A 600 6.90 -20.52 13.40
CA ASP A 600 6.29 -20.78 14.70
C ASP A 600 5.30 -19.64 15.03
N LEU A 601 4.20 -19.98 15.69
CA LEU A 601 3.20 -19.02 16.20
C LEU A 601 2.98 -19.19 17.71
N ASN A 602 3.77 -20.07 18.36
CA ASN A 602 3.58 -20.48 19.73
C ASN A 602 2.15 -20.99 20.02
N SER A 603 1.51 -21.53 18.99
CA SER A 603 0.17 -22.13 19.02
C SER A 603 0.12 -23.29 18.04
N GLU A 604 -0.42 -24.42 18.46
CA GLU A 604 -0.67 -25.57 17.59
C GLU A 604 -1.89 -25.34 16.70
N THR A 605 -2.83 -24.50 17.15
CA THR A 605 -4.04 -24.17 16.40
C THR A 605 -3.77 -23.03 15.41
N PRO A 606 -4.25 -23.12 14.15
CA PRO A 606 -4.19 -22.04 13.19
C PRO A 606 -4.94 -20.79 13.67
N MET A 607 -4.45 -19.60 13.33
CA MET A 607 -5.16 -18.34 13.55
C MET A 607 -5.89 -17.97 12.26
N PHE A 608 -7.21 -17.84 12.32
CA PHE A 608 -8.02 -17.39 11.19
C PHE A 608 -8.10 -15.87 11.17
N ILE A 609 -7.86 -15.28 10.00
CA ILE A 609 -7.82 -13.82 9.83
C ILE A 609 -8.47 -13.42 8.48
N ASN A 610 -8.68 -12.11 8.28
CA ASN A 610 -9.29 -11.54 7.09
C ASN A 610 -10.68 -12.14 6.80
N GLN A 611 -11.66 -11.63 7.50
CA GLN A 611 -13.06 -12.03 7.37
C GLN A 611 -13.75 -11.30 6.20
N ILE A 612 -14.51 -12.03 5.40
CA ILE A 612 -15.44 -11.50 4.40
C ILE A 612 -16.84 -12.01 4.74
N GLY A 613 -17.79 -11.09 4.96
CA GLY A 613 -19.07 -11.46 5.57
C GLY A 613 -18.85 -12.13 6.92
N ASN A 614 -19.40 -13.32 7.09
CA ASN A 614 -19.24 -14.12 8.32
C ASN A 614 -18.15 -15.18 8.24
N SER A 615 -17.37 -15.24 7.17
CA SER A 615 -16.39 -16.31 6.95
C SER A 615 -14.96 -15.80 6.90
N TYR A 616 -14.04 -16.47 7.60
CA TYR A 616 -12.61 -16.24 7.48
C TYR A 616 -12.09 -16.83 6.17
N VAL A 617 -11.32 -16.03 5.43
CA VAL A 617 -10.78 -16.37 4.10
C VAL A 617 -9.34 -16.83 4.18
N THR A 618 -8.57 -16.33 5.15
CA THR A 618 -7.14 -16.64 5.29
C THR A 618 -6.81 -17.17 6.68
N MET A 619 -5.68 -17.87 6.76
CA MET A 619 -5.14 -18.32 8.04
C MET A 619 -3.63 -18.11 8.14
N LEU A 620 -3.16 -18.06 9.39
CA LEU A 620 -1.77 -18.17 9.78
C LEU A 620 -1.52 -19.57 10.37
N LYS A 621 -0.54 -20.30 9.82
CA LYS A 621 -0.15 -21.62 10.27
C LYS A 621 1.36 -21.82 10.09
N ALA A 622 2.02 -22.42 11.09
CA ALA A 622 3.42 -22.79 10.99
C ALA A 622 3.68 -23.75 9.81
N GLY A 623 4.79 -23.54 9.10
CA GLY A 623 5.18 -24.30 7.89
C GLY A 623 4.63 -23.71 6.59
N TYR A 624 3.78 -22.67 6.64
CA TYR A 624 3.16 -22.04 5.46
C TYR A 624 3.50 -20.55 5.35
N PRO A 625 3.32 -19.95 4.16
CA PRO A 625 3.40 -18.51 4.01
C PRO A 625 2.33 -17.78 4.83
N ILE A 626 2.57 -16.51 5.12
CA ILE A 626 1.57 -15.64 5.76
C ILE A 626 0.33 -15.45 4.87
N ASN A 627 -0.86 -15.38 5.47
CA ASN A 627 -2.14 -15.10 4.80
C ASN A 627 -2.57 -16.15 3.76
N VAL A 628 -2.21 -17.42 3.92
CA VAL A 628 -2.67 -18.46 2.98
C VAL A 628 -4.18 -18.56 2.98
N PHE A 629 -4.79 -18.70 1.80
CA PHE A 629 -6.22 -18.91 1.65
C PHE A 629 -6.63 -20.27 2.17
N TYR A 630 -7.77 -20.32 2.87
CA TYR A 630 -8.25 -21.51 3.53
C TYR A 630 -9.75 -21.68 3.32
N GLY A 631 -10.16 -22.83 2.79
CA GLY A 631 -11.56 -23.10 2.45
C GLY A 631 -11.74 -24.46 1.81
N TYR A 632 -12.88 -24.64 1.15
CA TYR A 632 -13.27 -25.91 0.52
C TYR A 632 -12.68 -26.07 -0.87
N VAL A 633 -12.50 -27.31 -1.30
CA VAL A 633 -12.09 -27.66 -2.67
C VAL A 633 -13.31 -28.13 -3.43
N THR A 634 -13.53 -27.56 -4.62
CA THR A 634 -14.63 -27.93 -5.52
C THR A 634 -14.25 -29.12 -6.41
N ASP A 635 -15.22 -29.95 -6.75
CA ASP A 635 -15.06 -31.12 -7.64
C ASP A 635 -16.13 -31.10 -8.77
N GLY A 636 -16.37 -29.94 -9.36
CA GLY A 636 -17.38 -29.73 -10.39
C GLY A 636 -18.78 -29.53 -9.82
N LEU A 637 -19.79 -29.88 -10.61
CA LEU A 637 -21.22 -29.72 -10.28
C LEU A 637 -21.91 -31.07 -10.27
N PHE A 638 -22.90 -31.21 -9.39
CA PHE A 638 -23.83 -32.35 -9.47
C PHE A 638 -24.70 -32.26 -10.73
N GLN A 639 -24.66 -33.24 -11.61
CA GLN A 639 -25.42 -33.23 -12.85
C GLN A 639 -26.82 -33.77 -12.65
N ASN A 640 -27.00 -34.73 -11.76
CA ASN A 640 -28.29 -35.38 -11.49
C ASN A 640 -28.39 -35.90 -10.04
N TRP A 641 -29.57 -36.31 -9.63
CA TRP A 641 -29.82 -36.86 -8.29
C TRP A 641 -29.02 -38.14 -8.00
N GLY A 642 -28.67 -38.91 -9.02
CA GLY A 642 -27.83 -40.08 -8.84
C GLY A 642 -26.41 -39.73 -8.37
N GLU A 643 -25.86 -38.58 -8.78
CA GLU A 643 -24.59 -38.06 -8.29
C GLU A 643 -24.72 -37.53 -6.85
N VAL A 644 -25.77 -36.75 -6.56
CA VAL A 644 -26.05 -36.24 -5.22
C VAL A 644 -26.15 -37.37 -4.19
N ASN A 645 -26.92 -38.41 -4.50
CA ASN A 645 -27.17 -39.54 -3.58
C ASN A 645 -25.95 -40.45 -3.34
N ARG A 646 -24.94 -40.43 -4.24
CA ARG A 646 -23.70 -41.23 -4.09
C ARG A 646 -22.56 -40.45 -3.47
N HIS A 647 -22.73 -39.15 -3.34
CA HIS A 647 -21.70 -38.28 -2.75
C HIS A 647 -21.75 -38.33 -1.22
N ALA A 648 -20.71 -37.83 -0.54
CA ALA A 648 -20.73 -37.48 0.89
C ALA A 648 -21.93 -36.55 1.18
N THR A 649 -22.51 -36.67 2.36
CA THR A 649 -23.67 -35.87 2.75
C THR A 649 -23.33 -34.38 2.70
N GLN A 650 -23.98 -33.65 1.79
CA GLN A 650 -23.78 -32.22 1.60
C GLN A 650 -25.17 -31.55 1.74
N PRO A 651 -25.46 -30.90 2.90
CA PRO A 651 -26.79 -30.34 3.17
C PRO A 651 -27.21 -29.31 2.12
N GLY A 652 -28.46 -29.40 1.67
CA GLY A 652 -29.04 -28.50 0.66
C GLY A 652 -28.63 -28.79 -0.79
N ALA A 653 -27.80 -29.80 -1.03
CA ALA A 653 -27.33 -30.12 -2.38
C ALA A 653 -28.40 -30.68 -3.28
N ALA A 654 -28.42 -30.19 -4.53
CA ALA A 654 -29.30 -30.68 -5.60
C ALA A 654 -28.54 -30.62 -6.95
N PRO A 655 -29.09 -31.20 -8.04
CA PRO A 655 -28.51 -31.06 -9.36
C PRO A 655 -28.28 -29.61 -9.75
N GLY A 656 -27.09 -29.32 -10.31
CA GLY A 656 -26.61 -27.98 -10.64
C GLY A 656 -25.82 -27.28 -9.55
N ASP A 657 -25.79 -27.79 -8.32
CA ASP A 657 -24.99 -27.23 -7.24
C ASP A 657 -23.54 -27.68 -7.28
N ILE A 658 -22.65 -26.91 -6.63
CA ILE A 658 -21.23 -27.24 -6.50
C ILE A 658 -21.08 -28.49 -5.63
N ARG A 659 -20.31 -29.45 -6.11
CA ARG A 659 -19.85 -30.62 -5.39
C ARG A 659 -18.55 -30.28 -4.69
N PHE A 660 -18.53 -30.34 -3.35
CA PHE A 660 -17.31 -30.13 -2.54
C PHE A 660 -16.64 -31.47 -2.22
N ARG A 661 -15.33 -31.47 -2.11
CA ARG A 661 -14.57 -32.69 -1.77
C ARG A 661 -14.68 -33.02 -0.31
N ASP A 662 -14.98 -34.27 -0.01
CA ASP A 662 -14.77 -34.91 1.29
C ASP A 662 -13.27 -35.26 1.40
N LEU A 663 -12.51 -34.45 2.14
CA LEU A 663 -11.05 -34.56 2.23
C LEU A 663 -10.61 -35.56 3.32
N ASN A 664 -11.40 -35.73 4.38
CA ASN A 664 -11.12 -36.66 5.47
C ASN A 664 -11.78 -38.05 5.24
N ASN A 665 -12.67 -38.19 4.22
CA ASN A 665 -13.44 -39.40 3.87
C ASN A 665 -14.37 -39.87 5.01
N ASP A 666 -14.98 -38.96 5.77
CA ASP A 666 -15.94 -39.28 6.82
C ASP A 666 -17.39 -39.41 6.29
N GLY A 667 -17.61 -39.08 5.03
CA GLY A 667 -18.92 -39.16 4.37
C GLY A 667 -19.81 -37.91 4.60
N VAL A 668 -19.30 -36.80 5.15
CA VAL A 668 -20.04 -35.58 5.40
C VAL A 668 -19.18 -34.37 5.02
N ILE A 669 -19.75 -33.40 4.28
CA ILE A 669 -19.05 -32.16 3.96
C ILE A 669 -19.26 -31.15 5.11
N ASN A 670 -18.16 -30.84 5.85
CA ASN A 670 -18.14 -29.95 7.00
C ASN A 670 -16.81 -29.18 7.09
N ASP A 671 -16.57 -28.46 8.20
CA ASP A 671 -15.37 -27.61 8.37
C ASP A 671 -14.04 -28.41 8.38
N GLU A 672 -14.07 -29.72 8.60
CA GLU A 672 -12.89 -30.59 8.55
C GLU A 672 -12.42 -30.84 7.11
N ASP A 673 -13.25 -30.57 6.10
CA ASP A 673 -12.90 -30.64 4.67
C ASP A 673 -12.25 -29.37 4.12
N ARG A 674 -12.00 -28.40 4.97
CA ARG A 674 -11.32 -27.18 4.56
C ARG A 674 -9.80 -27.42 4.51
N THR A 675 -9.16 -26.84 3.50
CA THR A 675 -7.71 -26.95 3.28
C THR A 675 -7.12 -25.63 2.76
N ILE A 676 -5.80 -25.61 2.56
CA ILE A 676 -5.10 -24.47 1.97
C ILE A 676 -5.38 -24.42 0.46
N LEU A 677 -5.95 -23.32 -0.01
CA LEU A 677 -6.35 -23.11 -1.39
C LEU A 677 -5.29 -22.35 -2.21
N GLY A 678 -4.38 -21.64 -1.56
CA GLY A 678 -3.35 -20.89 -2.25
C GLY A 678 -2.57 -19.91 -1.38
N ASN A 679 -1.55 -19.32 -2.00
CA ASN A 679 -0.66 -18.34 -1.38
C ASN A 679 -0.85 -16.97 -2.04
N PRO A 680 -1.20 -15.90 -1.30
CA PRO A 680 -1.33 -14.56 -1.85
C PRO A 680 0.01 -13.89 -2.17
N ASN A 681 1.11 -14.38 -1.58
CA ASN A 681 2.42 -13.74 -1.72
C ASN A 681 3.09 -14.17 -3.02
N PRO A 682 3.44 -13.23 -3.93
CA PRO A 682 4.22 -13.57 -5.13
C PRO A 682 5.59 -14.15 -4.76
N ASN A 683 6.01 -15.19 -5.47
CA ASN A 683 7.36 -15.71 -5.36
C ASN A 683 8.35 -14.97 -6.26
N TRP A 684 7.90 -14.50 -7.42
CA TRP A 684 8.73 -13.83 -8.41
C TRP A 684 8.27 -12.39 -8.65
N PHE A 685 9.24 -11.49 -8.67
CA PHE A 685 9.09 -10.10 -9.09
C PHE A 685 10.10 -9.83 -10.18
N PHE A 686 9.70 -9.17 -11.25
CA PHE A 686 10.61 -8.81 -12.32
C PHE A 686 10.25 -7.48 -12.95
N SER A 687 11.27 -6.77 -13.41
CA SER A 687 11.09 -5.55 -14.19
C SER A 687 12.15 -5.42 -15.26
N LEU A 688 11.79 -4.84 -16.39
CA LEU A 688 12.68 -4.53 -17.49
C LEU A 688 12.46 -3.09 -17.95
N SER A 689 13.51 -2.29 -17.88
CA SER A 689 13.55 -0.93 -18.44
C SER A 689 14.45 -0.91 -19.67
N ASN A 690 14.01 -0.29 -20.73
CA ASN A 690 14.79 0.01 -21.93
C ASN A 690 14.75 1.49 -22.22
N ASN A 691 15.92 2.10 -22.40
CA ASN A 691 16.08 3.49 -22.79
C ASN A 691 16.83 3.56 -24.11
N LEU A 692 16.19 4.16 -25.12
CA LEU A 692 16.74 4.34 -26.45
C LEU A 692 16.83 5.83 -26.72
N SER A 693 17.98 6.30 -27.22
CA SER A 693 18.13 7.70 -27.61
C SER A 693 18.71 7.87 -29.00
N TYR A 694 18.21 8.86 -29.75
CA TYR A 694 18.65 9.20 -31.08
C TYR A 694 18.41 10.68 -31.39
N LYS A 695 19.48 11.46 -31.59
CA LYS A 695 19.42 12.87 -32.04
C LYS A 695 18.38 13.73 -31.29
N GLY A 696 18.37 13.67 -29.98
CA GLY A 696 17.44 14.43 -29.10
C GLY A 696 16.10 13.74 -28.84
N TRP A 697 15.75 12.65 -29.54
CA TRP A 697 14.67 11.76 -29.18
C TRP A 697 15.10 10.77 -28.13
N GLU A 698 14.23 10.51 -27.15
CA GLU A 698 14.39 9.47 -26.14
C GLU A 698 13.10 8.68 -26.02
N LEU A 699 13.21 7.35 -26.12
CA LEU A 699 12.14 6.40 -25.86
C LEU A 699 12.50 5.57 -24.64
N SER A 700 11.65 5.63 -23.61
CA SER A 700 11.74 4.79 -22.41
C SER A 700 10.56 3.83 -22.38
N VAL A 701 10.83 2.54 -22.14
CA VAL A 701 9.82 1.49 -22.02
C VAL A 701 10.08 0.73 -20.74
N PHE A 702 9.05 0.62 -19.89
CA PHE A 702 9.13 -0.08 -18.60
C PHE A 702 8.08 -1.17 -18.50
N LEU A 703 8.55 -2.40 -18.28
CA LEU A 703 7.72 -3.57 -18.00
C LEU A 703 7.91 -3.99 -16.54
N GLN A 704 6.83 -4.49 -15.95
CA GLN A 704 6.79 -4.98 -14.59
C GLN A 704 5.91 -6.22 -14.52
N GLY A 705 6.24 -7.17 -13.64
CA GLY A 705 5.38 -8.32 -13.41
C GLY A 705 5.68 -9.04 -12.11
N VAL A 706 4.71 -9.84 -11.71
CA VAL A 706 4.82 -10.79 -10.60
C VAL A 706 4.30 -12.16 -11.01
N ALA A 707 4.77 -13.22 -10.34
CA ALA A 707 4.28 -14.56 -10.58
C ALA A 707 4.32 -15.43 -9.31
N GLY A 708 3.43 -16.43 -9.29
CA GLY A 708 3.39 -17.45 -8.26
C GLY A 708 2.48 -17.12 -7.08
N ASN A 709 1.61 -16.10 -7.22
CA ASN A 709 0.58 -15.75 -6.23
C ASN A 709 -0.82 -16.10 -6.73
N LYS A 710 -1.73 -16.22 -5.75
CA LYS A 710 -3.18 -16.32 -5.95
C LYS A 710 -3.87 -15.09 -5.41
N ILE A 711 -5.09 -14.84 -5.89
CA ILE A 711 -5.99 -13.77 -5.42
C ILE A 711 -7.33 -14.40 -5.08
N TYR A 712 -7.88 -14.06 -3.92
CA TYR A 712 -9.27 -14.35 -3.59
C TYR A 712 -10.13 -13.19 -4.11
N ASN A 713 -10.95 -13.47 -5.11
CA ASN A 713 -11.85 -12.49 -5.70
C ASN A 713 -13.16 -12.45 -4.90
N ALA A 714 -13.19 -11.64 -3.86
CA ALA A 714 -14.37 -11.50 -3.00
C ALA A 714 -15.55 -10.86 -3.72
N ASN A 715 -15.32 -10.13 -4.81
CA ASN A 715 -16.40 -9.56 -5.62
C ASN A 715 -17.26 -10.64 -6.26
N ASN A 716 -16.65 -11.74 -6.71
CA ASN A 716 -17.35 -12.82 -7.39
C ASN A 716 -18.21 -13.67 -6.43
N VAL A 717 -18.00 -13.58 -5.11
CA VAL A 717 -18.89 -14.21 -4.13
C VAL A 717 -20.31 -13.66 -4.27
N ASP A 718 -20.45 -12.34 -4.41
CA ASP A 718 -21.73 -11.68 -4.63
C ASP A 718 -22.12 -11.64 -6.13
N ASN A 719 -21.17 -11.31 -7.02
CA ASN A 719 -21.45 -11.03 -8.43
C ASN A 719 -21.41 -12.26 -9.37
N GLU A 720 -21.13 -13.46 -8.84
CA GLU A 720 -21.29 -14.76 -9.51
C GLU A 720 -21.98 -15.79 -8.59
N GLY A 721 -22.48 -15.31 -7.45
CA GLY A 721 -23.16 -16.15 -6.46
C GLY A 721 -24.56 -16.61 -6.88
N MET A 722 -25.27 -15.77 -7.61
CA MET A 722 -26.65 -16.02 -8.08
C MET A 722 -27.60 -16.46 -6.96
N ALA A 723 -27.47 -15.83 -5.78
CA ALA A 723 -28.13 -16.26 -4.55
C ALA A 723 -28.97 -15.17 -3.87
N ALA A 724 -28.84 -13.92 -4.31
CA ALA A 724 -29.52 -12.75 -3.76
C ALA A 724 -29.80 -11.72 -4.85
N ALA A 725 -30.58 -10.70 -4.54
CA ALA A 725 -30.90 -9.60 -5.44
C ALA A 725 -29.70 -8.65 -5.61
N TYR A 726 -28.65 -9.14 -6.25
CA TYR A 726 -27.48 -8.41 -6.68
C TYR A 726 -27.26 -8.60 -8.18
N ASN A 727 -26.81 -7.56 -8.86
CA ASN A 727 -26.41 -7.72 -10.26
C ASN A 727 -25.21 -8.66 -10.35
N GLN A 728 -25.09 -9.35 -11.46
CA GLN A 728 -24.09 -10.41 -11.68
C GLN A 728 -23.21 -10.06 -12.87
N THR A 729 -21.99 -10.66 -12.92
CA THR A 729 -21.17 -10.62 -14.13
C THR A 729 -21.79 -11.44 -15.26
N THR A 730 -21.39 -11.14 -16.50
CA THR A 730 -21.86 -11.92 -17.67
C THR A 730 -21.40 -13.38 -17.67
N ALA A 731 -20.43 -13.75 -16.82
CA ALA A 731 -19.98 -15.14 -16.65
C ALA A 731 -21.11 -16.09 -16.26
N VAL A 732 -22.11 -15.61 -15.48
CA VAL A 732 -23.26 -16.41 -15.02
C VAL A 732 -24.22 -16.80 -16.14
N LEU A 733 -24.10 -16.23 -17.33
CA LEU A 733 -24.89 -16.66 -18.50
C LEU A 733 -24.54 -18.10 -18.91
N ASN A 734 -23.38 -18.61 -18.48
CA ASN A 734 -22.97 -20.00 -18.69
C ASN A 734 -23.34 -20.92 -17.51
N ARG A 735 -24.32 -20.54 -16.67
CA ARG A 735 -24.78 -21.31 -15.52
C ARG A 735 -25.38 -22.62 -15.91
N TRP A 736 -25.42 -23.55 -14.98
CA TRP A 736 -26.14 -24.80 -15.14
C TRP A 736 -27.67 -24.54 -15.20
N THR A 737 -28.30 -25.03 -16.24
CA THR A 737 -29.77 -24.97 -16.49
C THR A 737 -30.36 -26.35 -16.77
N GLY A 738 -29.58 -27.41 -16.62
CA GLY A 738 -29.95 -28.81 -16.84
C GLY A 738 -28.67 -29.66 -17.04
N GLU A 739 -28.84 -30.97 -16.99
CA GLU A 739 -27.72 -31.92 -17.12
C GLU A 739 -26.92 -31.67 -18.40
N GLY A 740 -25.57 -31.52 -18.23
CA GLY A 740 -24.61 -31.28 -19.32
C GLY A 740 -24.51 -29.84 -19.82
N THR A 741 -25.27 -28.87 -19.28
CA THR A 741 -25.23 -27.47 -19.74
C THR A 741 -24.05 -26.67 -19.14
N SER A 742 -23.59 -27.04 -17.94
CA SER A 742 -22.39 -26.48 -17.31
C SER A 742 -21.73 -27.48 -16.36
N TYR A 743 -20.41 -27.38 -16.18
CA TYR A 743 -19.62 -28.17 -15.25
C TYR A 743 -18.86 -27.33 -14.21
N SER A 744 -18.94 -25.99 -14.29
CA SER A 744 -18.19 -25.07 -13.43
C SER A 744 -19.04 -23.94 -12.83
N MET A 745 -20.00 -23.39 -13.58
CA MET A 745 -20.89 -22.34 -13.09
C MET A 745 -22.18 -22.97 -12.57
N PRO A 746 -22.49 -22.87 -11.26
CA PRO A 746 -23.62 -23.55 -10.65
C PRO A 746 -24.97 -23.03 -11.16
N ARG A 747 -26.05 -23.71 -10.76
CA ARG A 747 -27.41 -23.21 -10.98
C ARG A 747 -27.67 -21.92 -10.20
N ALA A 748 -28.54 -21.08 -10.72
CA ALA A 748 -29.02 -19.90 -10.02
C ALA A 748 -30.14 -20.34 -9.03
N ILE A 749 -29.97 -20.01 -7.73
CA ILE A 749 -30.98 -20.35 -6.72
C ILE A 749 -30.97 -19.33 -5.59
N TRP A 750 -32.16 -18.82 -5.25
CA TRP A 750 -32.32 -17.86 -4.17
C TRP A 750 -31.97 -18.48 -2.81
N GLY A 751 -31.23 -17.70 -1.98
CA GLY A 751 -30.86 -18.08 -0.61
C GLY A 751 -29.70 -19.08 -0.49
N ASP A 752 -29.20 -19.64 -1.60
CA ASP A 752 -28.02 -20.54 -1.65
C ASP A 752 -28.05 -21.71 -0.63
N PRO A 753 -29.08 -22.59 -0.69
CA PRO A 753 -29.25 -23.68 0.28
C PRO A 753 -28.05 -24.64 0.36
N ASN A 754 -27.30 -24.83 -0.75
CA ASN A 754 -26.08 -25.62 -0.81
C ASN A 754 -24.84 -24.86 -0.35
N GLN A 755 -24.95 -23.54 -0.09
CA GLN A 755 -23.83 -22.64 0.17
C GLN A 755 -22.76 -22.69 -0.93
N ASN A 756 -23.18 -22.58 -2.20
CA ASN A 756 -22.30 -22.47 -3.37
C ASN A 756 -21.32 -21.29 -3.26
N CYS A 757 -21.69 -20.26 -2.48
CA CYS A 757 -20.90 -19.04 -2.22
C CYS A 757 -19.91 -19.17 -1.06
N ARG A 758 -19.82 -20.36 -0.39
CA ARG A 758 -18.83 -20.54 0.70
C ARG A 758 -17.39 -20.36 0.20
N VAL A 759 -16.49 -20.01 1.13
CA VAL A 759 -15.06 -19.82 0.83
C VAL A 759 -14.48 -21.10 0.23
N SER A 760 -14.12 -21.05 -1.05
CA SER A 760 -13.64 -22.20 -1.81
C SER A 760 -12.62 -21.79 -2.88
N ASP A 761 -11.99 -22.76 -3.51
CA ASP A 761 -11.08 -22.58 -4.63
C ASP A 761 -11.74 -21.96 -5.87
N ARG A 762 -13.08 -21.97 -5.97
CA ARG A 762 -13.87 -21.30 -7.00
C ARG A 762 -13.52 -19.82 -7.13
N PHE A 763 -13.27 -19.15 -6.00
CA PHE A 763 -12.99 -17.71 -5.94
C PHE A 763 -11.51 -17.40 -5.84
N VAL A 764 -10.63 -18.43 -5.90
CA VAL A 764 -9.17 -18.28 -5.83
C VAL A 764 -8.56 -18.32 -7.22
N GLU A 765 -8.22 -17.17 -7.74
CA GLU A 765 -7.73 -16.98 -9.11
C GLU A 765 -6.20 -16.87 -9.18
N ASN A 766 -5.63 -16.97 -10.38
CA ASN A 766 -4.21 -16.73 -10.61
C ASN A 766 -3.91 -15.22 -10.61
N GLY A 767 -3.09 -14.78 -9.65
CA GLY A 767 -2.70 -13.38 -9.48
C GLY A 767 -1.47 -12.96 -10.30
N SER A 768 -0.86 -13.87 -11.07
CA SER A 768 0.32 -13.54 -11.88
C SER A 768 -0.04 -12.59 -13.00
N TYR A 769 0.85 -11.62 -13.27
CA TYR A 769 0.68 -10.69 -14.39
C TYR A 769 2.01 -10.20 -14.97
N LEU A 770 1.96 -9.75 -16.22
CA LEU A 770 2.97 -8.93 -16.88
C LEU A 770 2.33 -7.64 -17.37
N ARG A 771 2.86 -6.51 -16.96
CA ARG A 771 2.34 -5.18 -17.29
C ARG A 771 3.37 -4.37 -18.06
N LEU A 772 2.98 -3.83 -19.20
CA LEU A 772 3.65 -2.72 -19.84
C LEU A 772 3.25 -1.45 -19.07
N LYS A 773 4.09 -1.11 -18.07
CA LYS A 773 3.76 -0.09 -17.04
C LYS A 773 3.88 1.32 -17.57
N ASN A 774 4.92 1.59 -18.39
CA ASN A 774 5.13 2.93 -18.93
C ASN A 774 5.82 2.89 -20.30
N ILE A 775 5.37 3.76 -21.19
CA ILE A 775 6.06 4.15 -22.42
C ILE A 775 6.15 5.67 -22.42
N THR A 776 7.37 6.21 -22.53
CA THR A 776 7.59 7.66 -22.63
C THR A 776 8.44 7.96 -23.85
N LEU A 777 7.92 8.80 -24.73
CA LEU A 777 8.65 9.38 -25.86
C LEU A 777 8.89 10.86 -25.58
N SER A 778 10.13 11.29 -25.62
CA SER A 778 10.47 12.69 -25.39
C SER A 778 11.42 13.23 -26.45
N TYR A 779 11.35 14.52 -26.66
CA TYR A 779 12.20 15.25 -27.61
C TYR A 779 12.79 16.49 -26.95
N THR A 780 14.12 16.59 -26.95
CA THR A 780 14.86 17.77 -26.51
C THR A 780 15.11 18.68 -27.68
N LEU A 781 14.65 19.92 -27.59
CA LEU A 781 14.75 20.88 -28.71
C LEU A 781 16.21 21.28 -28.98
N PRO A 782 16.60 21.48 -30.26
CA PRO A 782 17.95 21.90 -30.60
C PRO A 782 18.33 23.30 -30.06
N LYS A 783 19.53 23.42 -29.52
CA LYS A 783 20.04 24.67 -28.92
C LYS A 783 19.89 25.90 -29.84
N LYS A 784 19.98 25.76 -31.17
CA LYS A 784 19.79 26.84 -32.13
C LYS A 784 18.39 27.49 -32.08
N TRP A 785 17.36 26.70 -31.72
CA TRP A 785 15.99 27.25 -31.58
C TRP A 785 15.83 27.92 -30.22
N LEU A 786 16.44 27.37 -29.20
CA LEU A 786 16.34 27.81 -27.81
C LEU A 786 17.03 29.16 -27.58
N GLN A 787 18.17 29.41 -28.22
CA GLN A 787 18.90 30.68 -28.15
C GLN A 787 18.07 31.90 -28.59
N LYS A 788 17.12 31.69 -29.53
CA LYS A 788 16.24 32.77 -29.98
C LYS A 788 15.19 33.21 -28.96
N ILE A 789 14.88 32.34 -27.99
CA ILE A 789 13.85 32.54 -26.94
C ILE A 789 14.46 32.54 -25.53
N GLN A 790 15.79 32.66 -25.45
CA GLN A 790 16.56 32.74 -24.19
C GLN A 790 16.34 31.55 -23.26
N LEU A 791 16.15 30.35 -23.82
CA LEU A 791 16.07 29.12 -23.06
C LEU A 791 17.38 28.33 -23.14
N GLU A 792 17.82 27.76 -21.98
CA GLU A 792 18.95 26.82 -21.98
C GLU A 792 18.55 25.44 -22.50
N ASN A 793 17.39 24.97 -22.07
CA ASN A 793 16.85 23.66 -22.45
C ASN A 793 15.31 23.69 -22.53
N ALA A 794 14.75 22.95 -23.47
CA ALA A 794 13.32 22.69 -23.56
C ALA A 794 13.09 21.24 -24.01
N ARG A 795 12.24 20.54 -23.29
CA ARG A 795 11.89 19.14 -23.55
C ARG A 795 10.37 18.97 -23.58
N ILE A 796 9.89 18.28 -24.59
CA ILE A 796 8.50 17.86 -24.73
C ILE A 796 8.46 16.35 -24.55
N SER A 797 7.50 15.85 -23.77
CA SER A 797 7.33 14.42 -23.55
C SER A 797 5.88 14.00 -23.71
N PHE A 798 5.68 12.81 -24.24
CA PHE A 798 4.41 12.10 -24.28
C PHE A 798 4.60 10.77 -23.57
N SER A 799 3.71 10.45 -22.63
CA SER A 799 3.77 9.18 -21.91
C SER A 799 2.42 8.50 -21.80
N CYS A 800 2.46 7.18 -21.71
CA CYS A 800 1.32 6.37 -21.39
C CYS A 800 1.70 5.45 -20.24
N GLU A 801 0.93 5.52 -19.13
CA GLU A 801 1.08 4.64 -17.96
C GLU A 801 0.00 3.55 -17.97
N ASN A 802 0.33 2.36 -17.45
CA ASN A 802 -0.54 1.18 -17.43
C ASN A 802 -1.09 0.82 -18.82
N VAL A 803 -0.19 0.78 -19.80
CA VAL A 803 -0.51 0.62 -21.23
C VAL A 803 -1.30 -0.65 -21.51
N ALA A 804 -0.82 -1.78 -20.97
CA ALA A 804 -1.47 -3.09 -21.10
C ALA A 804 -1.06 -4.01 -19.94
N THR A 805 -1.98 -4.89 -19.53
CA THR A 805 -1.72 -5.93 -18.53
C THR A 805 -2.15 -7.28 -19.08
N ILE A 806 -1.23 -8.24 -19.09
CA ILE A 806 -1.48 -9.65 -19.43
C ILE A 806 -1.65 -10.40 -18.12
N THR A 807 -2.85 -10.93 -17.87
CA THR A 807 -3.19 -11.66 -16.65
C THR A 807 -4.35 -12.60 -16.89
N GLY A 808 -4.43 -13.67 -16.09
CA GLY A 808 -5.61 -14.54 -16.02
C GLY A 808 -6.62 -14.11 -14.96
N TYR A 809 -6.41 -12.99 -14.26
CA TYR A 809 -7.30 -12.49 -13.22
C TYR A 809 -8.55 -11.83 -13.82
N SER A 810 -9.74 -12.19 -13.30
CA SER A 810 -11.01 -11.72 -13.84
C SER A 810 -11.42 -10.31 -13.37
N GLY A 811 -11.03 -9.89 -12.15
CA GLY A 811 -11.35 -8.59 -11.56
C GLY A 811 -10.72 -7.38 -12.23
N PHE A 812 -10.80 -6.21 -11.58
CA PHE A 812 -10.32 -4.94 -12.12
C PHE A 812 -8.80 -4.93 -12.35
N ASP A 813 -8.03 -5.39 -11.37
CA ASP A 813 -6.57 -5.39 -11.44
C ASP A 813 -5.95 -6.50 -10.55
N PRO A 814 -4.93 -7.23 -11.03
CA PRO A 814 -4.27 -8.27 -10.25
C PRO A 814 -3.33 -7.73 -9.15
N GLU A 815 -3.06 -6.43 -9.12
CA GLU A 815 -2.23 -5.79 -8.09
C GLU A 815 -3.08 -5.44 -6.86
N VAL A 816 -3.43 -6.48 -6.08
CA VAL A 816 -4.24 -6.38 -4.86
C VAL A 816 -3.40 -6.14 -3.60
N ASP A 817 -4.03 -5.96 -2.43
CA ASP A 817 -3.34 -5.80 -1.15
C ASP A 817 -2.54 -7.04 -0.75
N VAL A 818 -1.70 -6.86 0.26
CA VAL A 818 -0.81 -7.90 0.80
C VAL A 818 -1.54 -9.12 1.38
N ASN A 819 -2.82 -9.02 1.69
CA ASN A 819 -3.66 -10.15 2.09
C ASN A 819 -4.17 -10.98 0.90
N GLY A 820 -3.99 -10.47 -0.34
CA GLY A 820 -4.41 -11.14 -1.57
C GLY A 820 -5.90 -11.15 -1.84
N ILE A 821 -6.69 -10.33 -1.12
CA ILE A 821 -8.15 -10.27 -1.27
C ILE A 821 -8.52 -9.04 -2.09
N ASP A 822 -9.30 -9.23 -3.15
CA ASP A 822 -9.93 -8.15 -3.90
C ASP A 822 -11.39 -7.97 -3.45
N SER A 823 -11.67 -6.83 -2.83
CA SER A 823 -13.00 -6.43 -2.38
C SER A 823 -13.35 -5.04 -2.91
N SER A 824 -13.68 -4.95 -4.19
CA SER A 824 -14.20 -3.73 -4.86
C SER A 824 -13.29 -2.52 -4.76
N ARG A 825 -12.02 -2.68 -5.15
CA ARG A 825 -11.02 -1.62 -5.11
C ARG A 825 -11.27 -0.54 -6.16
N TYR A 826 -10.71 0.64 -5.90
CA TYR A 826 -10.66 1.72 -6.89
C TYR A 826 -9.90 1.23 -8.13
N PRO A 827 -10.49 1.32 -9.36
CA PRO A 827 -9.87 0.79 -10.57
C PRO A 827 -8.57 1.52 -10.91
N ILE A 828 -7.56 0.80 -11.38
CA ILE A 828 -6.34 1.41 -11.91
C ILE A 828 -6.64 2.13 -13.23
N SER A 829 -6.05 3.31 -13.40
CA SER A 829 -6.23 4.10 -14.61
C SER A 829 -5.09 3.90 -15.61
N ARG A 830 -5.45 3.83 -16.91
CA ARG A 830 -4.54 4.12 -18.02
C ARG A 830 -4.45 5.62 -18.16
N THR A 831 -3.22 6.14 -18.11
CA THR A 831 -2.96 7.58 -18.09
C THR A 831 -2.14 8.00 -19.30
N PHE A 832 -2.69 8.89 -20.12
CA PHE A 832 -1.97 9.52 -21.22
C PHE A 832 -1.57 10.93 -20.81
N SER A 833 -0.28 11.24 -20.86
CA SER A 833 0.25 12.53 -20.40
C SER A 833 1.06 13.23 -21.47
N MET A 834 1.00 14.57 -21.44
CA MET A 834 1.90 15.46 -22.17
C MET A 834 2.64 16.34 -21.16
N GLY A 835 3.97 16.31 -21.21
CA GLY A 835 4.84 17.11 -20.34
C GLY A 835 5.66 18.14 -21.13
N LEU A 836 5.82 19.31 -20.53
CA LEU A 836 6.72 20.37 -20.97
C LEU A 836 7.70 20.71 -19.84
N ASN A 837 8.99 20.78 -20.18
CA ASN A 837 10.02 21.21 -19.25
C ASN A 837 10.86 22.30 -19.92
N PHE A 838 11.03 23.42 -19.23
CA PHE A 838 11.80 24.57 -19.69
C PHE A 838 12.83 24.98 -18.63
N ASN A 839 14.08 25.22 -19.08
CA ASN A 839 15.15 25.77 -18.25
C ASN A 839 15.62 27.12 -18.84
N PHE A 840 15.64 28.12 -17.95
CA PHE A 840 16.05 29.48 -18.26
C PHE A 840 17.38 29.79 -17.62
#